data_f406f479b0b8f6f0ecb8922b1c1c7736
#
_entry.id   f406f479b0b8f6f0ecb8922b1c1c7736
#
_cell.length_a   1.000
_cell.length_b   1.000
_cell.length_c   1.000
_cell.angle_alpha   90.00
_cell.angle_beta   90.00
_cell.angle_gamma   90.00
#
_symmetry.space_group_name_H-M   'P 1'
#
loop_
_entity.id
_entity.type
_entity.pdbx_description
1 polymer ?
#
loop_
_entity_poly.entity_id
_entity_poly.type
_entity_poly.pdbx_seq_one_letter_code
_entity_poly.pdbx_strand_id
1 'polypeptide(L)'
;MGTASMSTLADGRFAPIVDISDSLLRQRLFDALLGAAPRDARLVLVCAPAGFGKTTLLAQVERLLAERGEYTFWVNCGESDCRPELFLESLLQCLHQGGLGPAPDAGLGALLGLLEACPRNCNLFVDQLDLALDLEVERLLEDLARRLPSGCRLLLGSRRQPALPLTQLQLAGLLRVVEADNLRFTEEETQQLLGAQLGETRARYWANYTEGWPFALQLLRLRCNGNLDGQAPPETDPYASLGGIFDYLAEEVFASLPVELSGFLLDCSILDSVDVPSANALRGRDDAERWLREAARLAPIVVPEQPLRVRLHPLLREFLLGRLESREPDRFALLQGRAADFHAQRQQVFRAVEHAVQGGLYYQAVSIILEAGGVRLLVSEGAARTRALLELLPLTLVRREPRLRLMLICLHMLSGETLQDSLDLSRLEAAYGSAEPAPEDAEARTDLLYVRAMMLIGCVQRAGDGASREAVARAMADARARFFEDPRYLCLVLPSEIMLLLRYGNIDEARLRLEEFIEVNRGEGFRENQPWSLVYRALSDSAQARFDEVLQTVSVLLAKEGPLASPQARVLFHLVHALLGHVHYVRGELEPARQAFAHCAARPGNAMAEAWERGLIGAARAAYFLGDSAEAMASLEAAWVGRALEYPLRRAVAATLVELRLRQGEVESGLALAMEINLGALWQEVRDGRPLFWAELVAIAQAHYWLQAAQGQMAEALLTAEAFERLARERRNRSGVGRALALRAHALLAGELPGQPTAVLDEALELLGQGGAVQSFIEAGAEVITHLREMSRRQGHAQAQLIARCIELWERHFRARLDAQALFTRRELDALMGLAGGRTTKVIARELGISPETVKQHLKSVYAKLGVHRRREALAMARRRAILP
;
A
#
# COMPACT_ATOMS: atom_id res chain seq x y z
N MET A 1 -29.07 13.53 -29.83
CA MET A 1 -28.20 14.60 -30.34
C MET A 1 -26.82 14.35 -29.82
N GLY A 2 -25.86 14.20 -30.74
CA GLY A 2 -24.43 14.26 -30.45
C GLY A 2 -23.77 12.97 -30.02
N THR A 3 -23.61 11.99 -30.89
CA THR A 3 -22.52 11.01 -30.80
C THR A 3 -21.22 11.75 -31.05
N ALA A 4 -20.55 12.23 -30.03
CA ALA A 4 -19.18 12.72 -30.14
C ALA A 4 -18.23 11.52 -30.26
N SER A 5 -17.89 11.19 -31.49
CA SER A 5 -16.72 10.38 -31.81
C SER A 5 -15.47 11.16 -31.38
N MET A 6 -14.97 10.88 -30.19
CA MET A 6 -13.62 11.30 -29.78
C MET A 6 -12.62 10.21 -30.16
N SER A 7 -12.13 10.29 -31.38
CA SER A 7 -10.91 9.62 -31.79
C SER A 7 -9.71 10.41 -31.27
N THR A 8 -9.29 10.12 -30.04
CA THR A 8 -7.96 10.44 -29.57
C THR A 8 -7.25 9.12 -29.27
N LEU A 9 -6.18 8.84 -30.04
CA LEU A 9 -5.11 7.86 -29.82
C LEU A 9 -5.41 6.79 -28.73
N ALA A 10 -6.39 5.93 -29.02
CA ALA A 10 -6.64 4.77 -28.15
C ALA A 10 -5.45 3.83 -28.34
N ASP A 11 -4.64 3.71 -27.32
CA ASP A 11 -3.72 2.60 -27.15
C ASP A 11 -4.56 1.33 -27.38
N GLY A 12 -4.16 0.42 -28.27
CA GLY A 12 -4.91 -0.82 -28.57
C GLY A 12 -5.18 -1.73 -27.38
N ARG A 13 -4.75 -1.27 -26.18
CA ARG A 13 -5.00 -1.86 -24.87
C ARG A 13 -6.46 -1.75 -24.43
N PHE A 14 -7.18 -0.71 -24.82
CA PHE A 14 -8.53 -0.42 -24.32
C PHE A 14 -9.63 -0.59 -25.39
N ALA A 15 -9.40 -1.46 -26.35
CA ALA A 15 -10.37 -1.83 -27.37
C ALA A 15 -10.21 -3.30 -27.80
N PRO A 16 -11.29 -3.93 -28.33
CA PRO A 16 -11.17 -5.25 -28.93
C PRO A 16 -10.14 -5.28 -30.05
N ILE A 17 -9.29 -6.30 -30.06
CA ILE A 17 -8.22 -6.48 -31.05
C ILE A 17 -8.67 -7.32 -32.26
N VAL A 18 -9.96 -7.46 -32.51
CA VAL A 18 -10.52 -8.24 -33.62
C VAL A 18 -11.53 -7.42 -34.39
N ASP A 19 -11.49 -7.52 -35.73
CA ASP A 19 -12.59 -7.06 -36.56
C ASP A 19 -13.68 -8.12 -36.59
N ILE A 20 -14.88 -7.76 -36.18
CA ILE A 20 -16.04 -8.64 -36.12
C ILE A 20 -17.03 -8.41 -37.27
N SER A 21 -16.72 -7.51 -38.21
CA SER A 21 -17.64 -7.14 -39.30
C SER A 21 -18.05 -8.32 -40.20
N ASP A 22 -17.09 -9.23 -40.48
CA ASP A 22 -17.32 -10.46 -41.25
C ASP A 22 -17.44 -11.74 -40.41
N SER A 23 -17.59 -11.61 -39.08
CA SER A 23 -17.68 -12.75 -38.19
C SER A 23 -19.11 -13.30 -38.11
N LEU A 24 -19.23 -14.65 -38.11
CA LEU A 24 -20.53 -15.31 -37.94
C LEU A 24 -21.09 -15.03 -36.54
N LEU A 25 -22.33 -14.53 -36.47
CA LEU A 25 -23.02 -14.30 -35.21
C LEU A 25 -23.55 -15.64 -34.67
N ARG A 26 -23.10 -16.03 -33.47
CA ARG A 26 -23.42 -17.33 -32.87
C ARG A 26 -24.41 -17.18 -31.75
N GLN A 27 -25.71 -17.13 -32.06
CA GLN A 27 -26.80 -16.82 -31.12
C GLN A 27 -26.79 -17.69 -29.86
N ARG A 28 -26.47 -19.01 -29.99
CA ARG A 28 -26.40 -19.91 -28.84
C ARG A 28 -25.37 -19.49 -27.78
N LEU A 29 -24.27 -18.83 -28.20
CA LEU A 29 -23.25 -18.35 -27.26
C LEU A 29 -23.70 -17.08 -26.52
N PHE A 30 -24.44 -16.21 -27.20
CA PHE A 30 -25.06 -15.07 -26.53
C PHE A 30 -26.06 -15.52 -25.45
N ASP A 31 -26.88 -16.53 -25.78
CA ASP A 31 -27.84 -17.09 -24.83
C ASP A 31 -27.11 -17.75 -23.65
N ALA A 32 -25.98 -18.39 -23.89
CA ALA A 32 -25.14 -19.00 -22.85
C ALA A 32 -24.50 -17.92 -21.93
N LEU A 33 -24.08 -16.78 -22.49
CA LEU A 33 -23.41 -15.70 -21.73
C LEU A 33 -24.43 -14.76 -21.06
N LEU A 34 -25.49 -14.37 -21.76
CA LEU A 34 -26.42 -13.31 -21.37
C LEU A 34 -27.85 -13.82 -21.06
N GLY A 35 -28.17 -15.09 -21.36
CA GLY A 35 -29.52 -15.65 -21.34
C GLY A 35 -30.21 -15.74 -19.98
N ALA A 36 -31.48 -16.10 -20.00
CA ALA A 36 -32.58 -15.93 -19.06
C ALA A 36 -32.48 -16.51 -17.62
N ALA A 37 -31.32 -16.82 -17.09
CA ALA A 37 -31.15 -17.12 -15.66
C ALA A 37 -30.80 -15.85 -14.88
N PRO A 38 -30.96 -15.83 -13.55
CA PRO A 38 -31.05 -14.57 -12.80
C PRO A 38 -29.90 -13.62 -13.12
N ARG A 39 -30.24 -12.32 -13.19
CA ARG A 39 -29.35 -11.18 -13.44
C ARG A 39 -28.14 -11.04 -12.49
N ASP A 40 -27.82 -12.09 -11.72
CA ASP A 40 -26.90 -12.07 -10.59
C ASP A 40 -25.50 -12.56 -10.94
N ALA A 41 -25.25 -13.17 -12.11
CA ALA A 41 -23.89 -13.54 -12.51
C ALA A 41 -23.07 -12.27 -12.77
N ARG A 42 -22.23 -11.94 -11.79
CA ARG A 42 -21.34 -10.78 -11.81
C ARG A 42 -20.04 -11.04 -12.58
N LEU A 43 -19.67 -12.32 -12.68
CA LEU A 43 -18.48 -12.78 -13.35
C LEU A 43 -18.87 -13.72 -14.50
N VAL A 44 -18.31 -13.51 -15.68
CA VAL A 44 -18.43 -14.40 -16.84
C VAL A 44 -17.03 -14.76 -17.30
N LEU A 45 -16.69 -16.04 -17.27
CA LEU A 45 -15.38 -16.54 -17.68
C LEU A 45 -15.52 -17.31 -19.00
N VAL A 46 -14.82 -16.83 -20.03
CA VAL A 46 -14.64 -17.54 -21.32
C VAL A 46 -13.24 -18.14 -21.32
N CYS A 47 -13.14 -19.45 -21.07
CA CYS A 47 -11.88 -20.15 -20.94
C CYS A 47 -11.68 -21.18 -22.04
N ALA A 48 -10.70 -20.98 -22.91
CA ALA A 48 -10.36 -21.91 -23.97
C ALA A 48 -8.94 -21.65 -24.49
N PRO A 49 -8.27 -22.61 -25.12
CA PRO A 49 -6.98 -22.43 -25.79
C PRO A 49 -7.01 -21.32 -26.83
N ALA A 50 -5.85 -20.97 -27.37
CA ALA A 50 -5.74 -20.00 -28.47
C ALA A 50 -6.56 -20.48 -29.69
N GLY A 51 -7.10 -19.51 -30.47
CA GLY A 51 -7.83 -19.82 -31.70
C GLY A 51 -9.27 -20.33 -31.54
N PHE A 52 -9.80 -20.40 -30.31
CA PHE A 52 -11.21 -20.79 -30.09
C PHE A 52 -12.22 -19.64 -30.23
N GLY A 53 -11.76 -18.43 -30.59
CA GLY A 53 -12.65 -17.28 -30.84
C GLY A 53 -13.14 -16.57 -29.57
N LYS A 54 -12.44 -16.66 -28.45
CA LYS A 54 -12.77 -15.97 -27.18
C LYS A 54 -12.92 -14.46 -27.38
N THR A 55 -11.87 -13.83 -27.91
CA THR A 55 -11.85 -12.38 -28.18
C THR A 55 -12.95 -11.96 -29.14
N THR A 56 -13.21 -12.76 -30.19
CA THR A 56 -14.29 -12.49 -31.15
C THR A 56 -15.66 -12.54 -30.47
N LEU A 57 -15.89 -13.54 -29.64
CA LEU A 57 -17.15 -13.67 -28.87
C LEU A 57 -17.33 -12.50 -27.92
N LEU A 58 -16.29 -12.16 -27.14
CA LEU A 58 -16.35 -11.04 -26.21
C LEU A 58 -16.61 -9.71 -26.94
N ALA A 59 -15.95 -9.47 -28.10
CA ALA A 59 -16.16 -8.27 -28.90
C ALA A 59 -17.58 -8.20 -29.51
N GLN A 60 -18.14 -9.34 -29.93
CA GLN A 60 -19.53 -9.41 -30.39
C GLN A 60 -20.51 -9.09 -29.25
N VAL A 61 -20.25 -9.60 -28.02
CA VAL A 61 -21.05 -9.33 -26.82
C VAL A 61 -20.93 -7.85 -26.42
N GLU A 62 -19.73 -7.31 -26.44
CA GLU A 62 -19.47 -5.89 -26.16
C GLU A 62 -20.29 -5.00 -27.09
N ARG A 63 -20.23 -5.22 -28.39
CA ARG A 63 -21.01 -4.47 -29.40
C ARG A 63 -22.51 -4.58 -29.15
N LEU A 64 -23.01 -5.78 -28.85
CA LEU A 64 -24.45 -6.01 -28.58
C LEU A 64 -24.91 -5.24 -27.33
N LEU A 65 -24.08 -5.22 -26.26
CA LEU A 65 -24.41 -4.50 -25.02
C LEU A 65 -24.32 -2.99 -25.23
N ALA A 66 -23.34 -2.51 -26.00
CA ALA A 66 -23.23 -1.10 -26.38
C ALA A 66 -24.45 -0.65 -27.22
N GLU A 67 -24.93 -1.47 -28.18
CA GLU A 67 -26.16 -1.20 -28.96
C GLU A 67 -27.41 -1.17 -28.07
N ARG A 68 -27.42 -1.88 -26.94
CA ARG A 68 -28.49 -1.81 -25.91
C ARG A 68 -28.39 -0.58 -25.01
N GLY A 69 -27.33 0.23 -25.18
CA GLY A 69 -27.09 1.43 -24.39
C GLY A 69 -26.53 1.19 -23.01
N GLU A 70 -25.93 0.00 -22.76
CA GLU A 70 -25.15 -0.29 -21.56
C GLU A 70 -23.74 0.30 -21.69
N TYR A 71 -23.07 0.57 -20.56
CA TYR A 71 -21.68 0.97 -20.58
C TYR A 71 -20.78 -0.25 -20.78
N THR A 72 -19.85 -0.15 -21.71
CA THR A 72 -18.88 -1.19 -22.03
C THR A 72 -17.47 -0.62 -21.92
N PHE A 73 -16.56 -1.34 -21.27
CA PHE A 73 -15.17 -0.99 -21.08
C PHE A 73 -14.31 -2.21 -21.39
N TRP A 74 -13.19 -2.00 -22.07
CA TRP A 74 -12.35 -3.10 -22.55
C TRP A 74 -10.90 -2.93 -22.10
N VAL A 75 -10.30 -4.00 -21.56
CA VAL A 75 -8.88 -4.08 -21.22
C VAL A 75 -8.28 -5.34 -21.81
N ASN A 76 -7.20 -5.19 -22.56
CA ASN A 76 -6.33 -6.29 -22.95
C ASN A 76 -5.19 -6.37 -21.94
N CYS A 77 -5.09 -7.48 -21.20
CA CYS A 77 -4.02 -7.71 -20.26
C CYS A 77 -2.68 -7.92 -20.95
N GLY A 78 -1.62 -7.46 -20.30
CA GLY A 78 -0.24 -7.76 -20.63
C GLY A 78 0.48 -8.41 -19.44
N GLU A 79 1.71 -8.84 -19.63
CA GLU A 79 2.53 -9.45 -18.56
C GLU A 79 2.79 -8.49 -17.40
N SER A 80 2.74 -7.18 -17.64
CA SER A 80 2.82 -6.17 -16.58
C SER A 80 1.66 -6.21 -15.59
N ASP A 81 0.51 -6.75 -16.00
CA ASP A 81 -0.70 -6.81 -15.17
C ASP A 81 -0.72 -8.00 -14.19
N CYS A 82 0.35 -8.78 -14.10
CA CYS A 82 0.47 -9.90 -13.15
C CYS A 82 0.50 -9.46 -11.67
N ARG A 83 0.49 -8.14 -11.39
CA ARG A 83 0.40 -7.56 -10.06
C ARG A 83 -0.95 -6.91 -9.84
N PRO A 84 -1.59 -7.11 -8.67
CA PRO A 84 -2.91 -6.58 -8.37
C PRO A 84 -3.01 -5.06 -8.56
N GLU A 85 -1.95 -4.33 -8.20
CA GLU A 85 -1.90 -2.88 -8.32
C GLU A 85 -1.96 -2.41 -9.78
N LEU A 86 -1.14 -3.02 -10.64
CA LEU A 86 -1.07 -2.69 -12.06
C LEU A 86 -2.32 -3.15 -12.80
N PHE A 87 -2.88 -4.29 -12.39
CA PHE A 87 -4.16 -4.76 -12.91
C PHE A 87 -5.30 -3.80 -12.57
N LEU A 88 -5.39 -3.35 -11.30
CA LEU A 88 -6.37 -2.36 -10.87
C LEU A 88 -6.16 -1.00 -11.56
N GLU A 89 -4.92 -0.55 -11.71
CA GLU A 89 -4.58 0.67 -12.44
C GLU A 89 -5.11 0.61 -13.87
N SER A 90 -4.93 -0.54 -14.54
CA SER A 90 -5.42 -0.76 -15.91
C SER A 90 -6.94 -0.69 -16.01
N LEU A 91 -7.65 -1.31 -15.05
CA LEU A 91 -9.12 -1.23 -15.00
C LEU A 91 -9.61 0.20 -14.74
N LEU A 92 -8.98 0.91 -13.81
CA LEU A 92 -9.32 2.29 -13.48
C LEU A 92 -9.03 3.25 -14.64
N GLN A 93 -7.90 3.08 -15.31
CA GLN A 93 -7.54 3.88 -16.48
C GLN A 93 -8.54 3.69 -17.63
N CYS A 94 -9.00 2.46 -17.83
CA CYS A 94 -10.04 2.14 -18.80
C CYS A 94 -11.36 2.89 -18.50
N LEU A 95 -11.81 2.85 -17.23
CA LEU A 95 -13.03 3.55 -16.80
C LEU A 95 -12.89 5.07 -16.98
N HIS A 96 -11.73 5.62 -16.67
CA HIS A 96 -11.45 7.04 -16.83
C HIS A 96 -11.47 7.49 -18.29
N GLN A 97 -10.83 6.74 -19.19
CA GLN A 97 -10.87 7.00 -20.64
C GLN A 97 -12.30 6.91 -21.20
N GLY A 98 -13.11 6.03 -20.63
CA GLY A 98 -14.53 5.92 -20.95
C GLY A 98 -15.43 6.98 -20.33
N GLY A 99 -14.86 7.98 -19.64
CA GLY A 99 -15.58 9.15 -19.09
C GLY A 99 -16.19 8.95 -17.70
N LEU A 100 -15.83 7.89 -16.99
CA LEU A 100 -16.24 7.66 -15.60
C LEU A 100 -15.16 8.15 -14.63
N GLY A 101 -15.39 9.29 -14.01
CA GLY A 101 -14.60 9.83 -12.90
C GLY A 101 -13.26 10.50 -13.26
N PRO A 102 -12.58 11.11 -12.28
CA PRO A 102 -11.21 11.66 -12.44
C PRO A 102 -10.18 10.55 -12.58
N ALA A 103 -8.98 10.90 -13.08
CA ALA A 103 -7.86 9.97 -13.19
C ALA A 103 -7.60 9.28 -11.83
N PRO A 104 -7.43 7.96 -11.82
CA PRO A 104 -7.54 7.17 -10.61
C PRO A 104 -6.32 7.29 -9.69
N ASP A 105 -6.57 7.45 -8.41
CA ASP A 105 -5.69 6.95 -7.36
C ASP A 105 -5.98 5.44 -7.21
N ALA A 106 -4.98 4.59 -7.35
CA ALA A 106 -5.15 3.15 -7.52
C ALA A 106 -5.69 2.44 -6.26
N GLY A 107 -6.86 1.79 -6.37
CA GLY A 107 -7.35 0.92 -5.30
C GLY A 107 -8.69 0.25 -5.63
N LEU A 108 -8.95 -0.94 -5.06
CA LEU A 108 -10.19 -1.69 -5.25
C LEU A 108 -11.42 -0.88 -4.83
N GLY A 109 -11.31 -0.06 -3.77
CA GLY A 109 -12.40 0.80 -3.31
C GLY A 109 -12.76 1.89 -4.32
N ALA A 110 -11.77 2.49 -4.97
CA ALA A 110 -11.97 3.47 -6.04
C ALA A 110 -12.68 2.83 -7.25
N LEU A 111 -12.24 1.63 -7.65
CA LEU A 111 -12.88 0.86 -8.72
C LEU A 111 -14.34 0.58 -8.41
N LEU A 112 -14.63 0.04 -7.23
CA LEU A 112 -16.00 -0.28 -6.82
C LEU A 112 -16.87 0.99 -6.71
N GLY A 113 -16.32 2.08 -6.17
CA GLY A 113 -17.03 3.37 -6.07
C GLY A 113 -17.38 3.98 -7.43
N LEU A 114 -16.47 3.91 -8.42
CA LEU A 114 -16.75 4.35 -9.79
C LEU A 114 -17.81 3.48 -10.46
N LEU A 115 -17.76 2.16 -10.25
CA LEU A 115 -18.77 1.24 -10.79
C LEU A 115 -20.15 1.44 -10.15
N GLU A 116 -20.20 1.74 -8.85
CA GLU A 116 -21.42 2.03 -8.10
C GLU A 116 -22.06 3.36 -8.54
N ALA A 117 -21.22 4.34 -8.89
CA ALA A 117 -21.67 5.63 -9.40
C ALA A 117 -22.11 5.59 -10.88
N CYS A 118 -21.94 4.45 -11.57
CA CYS A 118 -22.32 4.32 -12.97
C CYS A 118 -23.86 4.39 -13.13
N PRO A 119 -24.41 5.27 -13.98
CA PRO A 119 -25.85 5.52 -14.05
C PRO A 119 -26.64 4.42 -14.76
N ARG A 120 -25.98 3.43 -15.37
CA ARG A 120 -26.57 2.30 -16.09
C ARG A 120 -25.76 1.04 -15.83
N ASN A 121 -26.23 -0.11 -16.36
CA ASN A 121 -25.46 -1.34 -16.34
C ASN A 121 -24.07 -1.13 -16.94
N CYS A 122 -23.05 -1.67 -16.25
CA CYS A 122 -21.66 -1.52 -16.59
C CYS A 122 -21.01 -2.89 -16.83
N ASN A 123 -20.34 -3.07 -17.95
CA ASN A 123 -19.73 -4.31 -18.34
C ASN A 123 -18.24 -4.08 -18.61
N LEU A 124 -17.37 -4.68 -17.78
CA LEU A 124 -15.93 -4.66 -17.95
C LEU A 124 -15.50 -5.92 -18.68
N PHE A 125 -14.86 -5.75 -19.82
CA PHE A 125 -14.25 -6.83 -20.59
C PHE A 125 -12.75 -6.86 -20.31
N VAL A 126 -12.25 -8.01 -19.90
CA VAL A 126 -10.83 -8.25 -19.64
C VAL A 126 -10.40 -9.43 -20.48
N ASP A 127 -9.71 -9.16 -21.57
CA ASP A 127 -9.20 -10.20 -22.46
C ASP A 127 -7.71 -10.48 -22.19
N GLN A 128 -7.24 -11.67 -22.62
CA GLN A 128 -5.87 -12.15 -22.38
C GLN A 128 -5.50 -12.21 -20.89
N LEU A 129 -6.48 -12.52 -20.04
CA LEU A 129 -6.28 -12.58 -18.60
C LEU A 129 -5.16 -13.55 -18.18
N ASP A 130 -4.90 -14.59 -18.97
CA ASP A 130 -3.84 -15.58 -18.74
C ASP A 130 -2.44 -14.95 -18.64
N LEU A 131 -2.21 -13.75 -19.22
CA LEU A 131 -0.97 -12.99 -19.08
C LEU A 131 -0.83 -12.28 -17.72
N ALA A 132 -1.96 -12.02 -17.08
CA ALA A 132 -2.01 -11.32 -15.78
C ALA A 132 -2.23 -12.28 -14.59
N LEU A 133 -2.42 -13.58 -14.81
CA LEU A 133 -2.75 -14.53 -13.75
C LEU A 133 -1.55 -14.80 -12.83
N ASP A 134 -1.66 -14.30 -11.60
CA ASP A 134 -0.87 -14.65 -10.43
C ASP A 134 -1.79 -14.84 -9.23
N LEU A 135 -1.32 -15.49 -8.18
CA LEU A 135 -2.10 -15.84 -6.99
C LEU A 135 -2.79 -14.61 -6.35
N GLU A 136 -2.15 -13.46 -6.39
CA GLU A 136 -2.70 -12.23 -5.82
C GLU A 136 -3.77 -11.60 -6.72
N VAL A 137 -3.60 -11.65 -8.05
CA VAL A 137 -4.61 -11.22 -9.03
C VAL A 137 -5.84 -12.13 -8.97
N GLU A 138 -5.64 -13.43 -8.81
CA GLU A 138 -6.74 -14.38 -8.65
C GLU A 138 -7.58 -14.11 -7.39
N ARG A 139 -6.94 -13.79 -6.26
CA ARG A 139 -7.63 -13.35 -5.04
C ARG A 139 -8.40 -12.05 -5.24
N LEU A 140 -7.82 -11.11 -5.97
CA LEU A 140 -8.49 -9.85 -6.32
C LEU A 140 -9.73 -10.10 -7.19
N LEU A 141 -9.65 -11.02 -8.16
CA LEU A 141 -10.80 -11.42 -9.00
C LEU A 141 -11.91 -12.10 -8.17
N GLU A 142 -11.56 -12.91 -7.18
CA GLU A 142 -12.52 -13.48 -6.24
C GLU A 142 -13.23 -12.40 -5.42
N ASP A 143 -12.48 -11.44 -4.89
CA ASP A 143 -13.03 -10.30 -4.15
C ASP A 143 -13.94 -9.44 -5.03
N LEU A 144 -13.55 -9.19 -6.28
CA LEU A 144 -14.38 -8.50 -7.27
C LEU A 144 -15.69 -9.26 -7.54
N ALA A 145 -15.62 -10.58 -7.78
CA ALA A 145 -16.81 -11.39 -8.02
C ALA A 145 -17.85 -11.29 -6.89
N ARG A 146 -17.37 -11.19 -5.64
CA ARG A 146 -18.23 -11.06 -4.45
C ARG A 146 -18.75 -9.65 -4.22
N ARG A 147 -17.97 -8.61 -4.58
CA ARG A 147 -18.20 -7.22 -4.19
C ARG A 147 -18.69 -6.31 -5.31
N LEU A 148 -18.68 -6.76 -6.58
CA LEU A 148 -19.21 -5.97 -7.71
C LEU A 148 -20.63 -5.49 -7.42
N PRO A 149 -20.93 -4.21 -7.68
CA PRO A 149 -22.29 -3.66 -7.53
C PRO A 149 -23.31 -4.39 -8.39
N SER A 150 -24.58 -4.34 -7.99
CA SER A 150 -25.69 -4.84 -8.81
C SER A 150 -25.77 -4.05 -10.14
N GLY A 151 -25.83 -4.75 -11.26
CA GLY A 151 -25.81 -4.15 -12.59
C GLY A 151 -24.42 -4.03 -13.21
N CYS A 152 -23.34 -4.37 -12.47
CA CYS A 152 -21.99 -4.47 -13.01
C CYS A 152 -21.62 -5.93 -13.30
N ARG A 153 -20.93 -6.16 -14.44
CA ARG A 153 -20.43 -7.48 -14.85
C ARG A 153 -18.97 -7.36 -15.25
N LEU A 154 -18.22 -8.41 -14.94
CA LEU A 154 -16.85 -8.60 -15.37
C LEU A 154 -16.80 -9.81 -16.31
N LEU A 155 -16.45 -9.59 -17.58
CA LEU A 155 -16.36 -10.61 -18.62
C LEU A 155 -14.89 -10.88 -18.92
N LEU A 156 -14.43 -12.08 -18.61
CA LEU A 156 -13.03 -12.49 -18.64
C LEU A 156 -12.75 -13.42 -19.81
N GLY A 157 -11.74 -13.15 -20.61
CA GLY A 157 -11.17 -14.02 -21.62
C GLY A 157 -9.82 -14.57 -21.17
N SER A 158 -9.67 -15.90 -21.04
CA SER A 158 -8.44 -16.54 -20.60
C SER A 158 -8.11 -17.79 -21.39
N ARG A 159 -6.81 -18.08 -21.59
CA ARG A 159 -6.34 -19.35 -22.16
C ARG A 159 -6.23 -20.44 -21.11
N ARG A 160 -5.98 -20.05 -19.86
CA ARG A 160 -5.87 -20.94 -18.71
C ARG A 160 -6.99 -20.65 -17.73
N GLN A 161 -7.42 -21.69 -17.06
CA GLN A 161 -8.41 -21.57 -16.01
C GLN A 161 -7.75 -20.92 -14.78
N PRO A 162 -8.25 -19.75 -14.30
CA PRO A 162 -7.75 -19.15 -13.07
C PRO A 162 -8.07 -20.04 -11.87
N ALA A 163 -7.21 -20.02 -10.85
CA ALA A 163 -7.36 -20.79 -9.62
C ALA A 163 -8.41 -20.18 -8.66
N LEU A 164 -9.56 -19.81 -9.21
CA LEU A 164 -10.71 -19.31 -8.46
C LEU A 164 -11.53 -20.51 -7.90
N PRO A 165 -12.27 -20.33 -6.80
CA PRO A 165 -13.20 -21.33 -6.30
C PRO A 165 -14.46 -21.40 -7.19
N LEU A 166 -14.26 -21.80 -8.46
CA LEU A 166 -15.27 -21.73 -9.53
C LEU A 166 -16.58 -22.41 -9.15
N THR A 167 -16.51 -23.63 -8.58
CA THR A 167 -17.70 -24.37 -8.17
C THR A 167 -18.51 -23.60 -7.10
N GLN A 168 -17.84 -22.96 -6.14
CA GLN A 168 -18.53 -22.20 -5.11
C GLN A 168 -19.19 -20.93 -5.69
N LEU A 169 -18.49 -20.23 -6.60
CA LEU A 169 -19.01 -19.04 -7.26
C LEU A 169 -20.17 -19.39 -8.22
N GLN A 170 -20.12 -20.53 -8.90
CA GLN A 170 -21.21 -21.02 -9.74
C GLN A 170 -22.43 -21.40 -8.91
N LEU A 171 -22.25 -22.12 -7.79
CA LEU A 171 -23.33 -22.47 -6.88
C LEU A 171 -23.97 -21.24 -6.23
N ALA A 172 -23.19 -20.19 -5.98
CA ALA A 172 -23.69 -18.91 -5.50
C ALA A 172 -24.39 -18.08 -6.59
N GLY A 173 -24.42 -18.54 -7.85
CA GLY A 173 -24.99 -17.79 -8.98
C GLY A 173 -24.15 -16.59 -9.45
N LEU A 174 -22.95 -16.42 -8.91
CA LEU A 174 -22.08 -15.28 -9.18
C LEU A 174 -21.22 -15.43 -10.44
N LEU A 175 -20.97 -16.67 -10.89
CA LEU A 175 -20.09 -17.00 -11.99
C LEU A 175 -20.80 -17.81 -13.07
N ARG A 176 -20.54 -17.46 -14.35
CA ARG A 176 -20.79 -18.31 -15.52
C ARG A 176 -19.48 -18.66 -16.20
N VAL A 177 -19.37 -19.89 -16.70
CA VAL A 177 -18.19 -20.36 -17.43
C VAL A 177 -18.63 -20.86 -18.81
N VAL A 178 -17.91 -20.40 -19.83
CA VAL A 178 -17.98 -20.91 -21.21
C VAL A 178 -16.63 -21.51 -21.52
N GLU A 179 -16.64 -22.82 -21.79
CA GLU A 179 -15.43 -23.61 -22.04
C GLU A 179 -15.18 -23.82 -23.53
N ALA A 180 -14.04 -24.40 -23.87
CA ALA A 180 -13.61 -24.65 -25.25
C ALA A 180 -14.68 -25.42 -26.07
N ASP A 181 -15.30 -26.41 -25.49
CA ASP A 181 -16.32 -27.22 -26.18
C ASP A 181 -17.55 -26.40 -26.54
N ASN A 182 -17.92 -25.41 -25.76
CA ASN A 182 -19.00 -24.49 -26.10
C ASN A 182 -18.63 -23.60 -27.30
N LEU A 183 -17.33 -23.28 -27.45
CA LEU A 183 -16.82 -22.37 -28.47
C LEU A 183 -16.60 -23.07 -29.84
N ARG A 184 -16.62 -24.38 -29.89
CA ARG A 184 -16.55 -25.13 -31.15
C ARG A 184 -17.72 -24.74 -32.05
N PHE A 185 -17.46 -24.66 -33.36
CA PHE A 185 -18.52 -24.48 -34.36
C PHE A 185 -19.32 -25.77 -34.48
N THR A 186 -20.64 -25.64 -34.52
CA THR A 186 -21.51 -26.78 -34.88
C THR A 186 -21.42 -27.07 -36.39
N GLU A 187 -21.95 -28.19 -36.85
CA GLU A 187 -22.02 -28.48 -38.29
C GLU A 187 -22.78 -27.38 -39.03
N GLU A 188 -23.90 -26.91 -38.48
CA GLU A 188 -24.70 -25.82 -39.05
C GLU A 188 -23.93 -24.51 -39.12
N GLU A 189 -23.22 -24.15 -38.04
CA GLU A 189 -22.38 -22.94 -38.01
C GLU A 189 -21.23 -23.02 -39.01
N THR A 190 -20.60 -24.22 -39.17
CA THR A 190 -19.55 -24.47 -40.16
C THR A 190 -20.11 -24.41 -41.58
N GLN A 191 -21.30 -24.93 -41.80
CA GLN A 191 -21.96 -24.84 -43.10
C GLN A 191 -22.31 -23.37 -43.46
N GLN A 192 -22.74 -22.56 -42.51
CA GLN A 192 -22.97 -21.15 -42.73
C GLN A 192 -21.65 -20.42 -43.06
N LEU A 193 -20.54 -20.79 -42.43
CA LEU A 193 -19.25 -20.16 -42.63
C LEU A 193 -18.60 -20.53 -43.99
N LEU A 194 -18.64 -21.80 -44.35
CA LEU A 194 -17.88 -22.37 -45.50
C LEU A 194 -18.78 -22.91 -46.62
N GLY A 195 -20.08 -23.06 -46.40
CA GLY A 195 -20.96 -23.74 -47.32
C GLY A 195 -21.11 -23.10 -48.71
N ALA A 196 -21.04 -21.76 -48.75
CA ALA A 196 -21.07 -20.99 -50.01
C ALA A 196 -19.85 -21.26 -50.91
N GLN A 197 -18.71 -21.61 -50.29
CA GLN A 197 -17.43 -21.81 -50.98
C GLN A 197 -17.14 -23.29 -51.26
N LEU A 198 -17.51 -24.18 -50.39
CA LEU A 198 -17.14 -25.61 -50.44
C LEU A 198 -18.30 -26.55 -50.73
N GLY A 199 -19.54 -26.10 -50.62
CA GLY A 199 -20.74 -26.98 -50.63
C GLY A 199 -20.95 -27.75 -49.33
N GLU A 200 -22.17 -28.23 -49.07
CA GLU A 200 -22.56 -28.87 -47.81
C GLU A 200 -21.71 -30.08 -47.42
N THR A 201 -21.45 -30.96 -48.34
CA THR A 201 -20.73 -32.22 -48.08
C THR A 201 -19.30 -31.97 -47.62
N ARG A 202 -18.60 -31.04 -48.24
CA ARG A 202 -17.22 -30.67 -47.87
C ARG A 202 -17.18 -29.83 -46.61
N ALA A 203 -18.14 -28.94 -46.39
CA ALA A 203 -18.24 -28.17 -45.16
C ALA A 203 -18.45 -29.11 -43.94
N ARG A 204 -19.29 -30.13 -44.06
CA ARG A 204 -19.51 -31.18 -43.05
C ARG A 204 -18.24 -32.00 -42.79
N TYR A 205 -17.52 -32.40 -43.86
CA TYR A 205 -16.24 -33.09 -43.71
C TYR A 205 -15.24 -32.26 -42.88
N TRP A 206 -15.06 -30.97 -43.20
CA TRP A 206 -14.15 -30.11 -42.47
C TRP A 206 -14.62 -29.76 -41.04
N ALA A 207 -15.93 -29.67 -40.79
CA ALA A 207 -16.48 -29.56 -39.45
C ALA A 207 -16.02 -30.70 -38.54
N ASN A 208 -16.13 -31.93 -39.08
CA ASN A 208 -15.72 -33.12 -38.33
C ASN A 208 -14.21 -33.26 -38.21
N TYR A 209 -13.44 -32.93 -39.26
CA TYR A 209 -11.99 -33.04 -39.28
C TYR A 209 -11.31 -32.05 -38.34
N THR A 210 -11.82 -30.81 -38.29
CA THR A 210 -11.32 -29.76 -37.37
C THR A 210 -11.99 -29.80 -36.01
N GLU A 211 -12.93 -30.75 -35.79
CA GLU A 211 -13.78 -30.77 -34.63
C GLU A 211 -14.43 -29.42 -34.30
N GLY A 212 -14.76 -28.65 -35.35
CA GLY A 212 -15.35 -27.33 -35.22
C GLY A 212 -14.39 -26.27 -34.67
N TRP A 213 -13.08 -26.49 -34.73
CA TRP A 213 -12.11 -25.50 -34.21
C TRP A 213 -12.15 -24.18 -35.04
N PRO A 214 -12.55 -23.04 -34.41
CA PRO A 214 -12.85 -21.81 -35.13
C PRO A 214 -11.69 -21.30 -36.00
N PHE A 215 -10.45 -21.33 -35.47
CA PHE A 215 -9.30 -20.81 -36.19
C PHE A 215 -8.93 -21.68 -37.42
N ALA A 216 -9.00 -23.00 -37.28
CA ALA A 216 -8.75 -23.88 -38.42
C ALA A 216 -9.78 -23.65 -39.55
N LEU A 217 -11.05 -23.44 -39.20
CA LEU A 217 -12.10 -23.11 -40.17
C LEU A 217 -11.88 -21.75 -40.85
N GLN A 218 -11.31 -20.76 -40.14
CA GLN A 218 -10.93 -19.49 -40.74
C GLN A 218 -9.72 -19.61 -41.69
N LEU A 219 -8.73 -20.42 -41.35
CA LEU A 219 -7.60 -20.73 -42.27
C LEU A 219 -8.09 -21.41 -43.53
N LEU A 220 -9.01 -22.36 -43.41
CA LEU A 220 -9.66 -22.99 -44.57
C LEU A 220 -10.42 -21.98 -45.44
N ARG A 221 -11.15 -21.06 -44.83
CA ARG A 221 -11.87 -19.99 -45.56
C ARG A 221 -10.91 -19.11 -46.37
N LEU A 222 -9.76 -18.75 -45.82
CA LEU A 222 -8.74 -17.97 -46.52
C LEU A 222 -8.14 -18.76 -47.70
N ARG A 223 -7.85 -20.02 -47.48
CA ARG A 223 -7.34 -20.91 -48.52
C ARG A 223 -8.34 -21.01 -49.71
N CYS A 224 -9.63 -21.14 -49.41
CA CYS A 224 -10.66 -21.21 -50.45
C CYS A 224 -10.85 -19.91 -51.22
N ASN A 225 -10.64 -18.75 -50.59
CA ASN A 225 -10.70 -17.43 -51.24
C ASN A 225 -9.51 -17.16 -52.17
N GLY A 226 -8.39 -17.90 -52.02
CA GLY A 226 -7.16 -17.75 -52.83
C GLY A 226 -7.06 -18.58 -54.10
N ASN A 227 -8.16 -19.15 -54.60
CA ASN A 227 -8.17 -20.01 -55.83
C ASN A 227 -7.34 -21.32 -55.74
N LEU A 228 -7.06 -21.80 -54.53
CA LEU A 228 -6.47 -23.11 -54.36
C LEU A 228 -7.59 -24.15 -54.32
N ASP A 229 -7.64 -25.12 -55.28
CA ASP A 229 -8.58 -26.22 -55.27
C ASP A 229 -8.62 -26.87 -53.91
N GLY A 230 -9.79 -26.85 -53.27
CA GLY A 230 -10.01 -27.37 -51.93
C GLY A 230 -9.89 -28.93 -51.87
N GLN A 231 -8.72 -29.46 -52.26
CA GLN A 231 -8.41 -30.86 -52.10
C GLN A 231 -8.34 -31.20 -50.62
N ALA A 232 -8.97 -32.33 -50.24
CA ALA A 232 -8.82 -32.92 -48.90
C ALA A 232 -7.32 -33.12 -48.62
N PRO A 233 -6.85 -32.90 -47.39
CA PRO A 233 -5.49 -33.28 -47.05
C PRO A 233 -5.25 -34.72 -47.41
N PRO A 234 -4.02 -35.11 -47.77
CA PRO A 234 -3.69 -36.53 -47.96
C PRO A 234 -4.08 -37.25 -46.65
N GLU A 235 -4.50 -38.50 -46.79
CA GLU A 235 -4.90 -39.36 -45.65
C GLU A 235 -3.74 -39.42 -44.61
N THR A 236 -3.62 -38.40 -43.83
CA THR A 236 -2.63 -38.25 -42.72
C THR A 236 -3.37 -38.46 -41.45
N ASP A 237 -2.86 -39.36 -40.66
CA ASP A 237 -3.13 -39.79 -39.33
C ASP A 237 -4.39 -39.17 -38.66
N PRO A 238 -5.47 -39.92 -38.42
CA PRO A 238 -6.66 -39.40 -37.72
C PRO A 238 -6.42 -38.94 -36.28
N TYR A 239 -5.20 -39.08 -35.76
CA TYR A 239 -4.78 -38.68 -34.44
C TYR A 239 -3.89 -37.46 -34.41
N ALA A 240 -3.76 -36.69 -35.49
CA ALA A 240 -3.02 -35.43 -35.47
C ALA A 240 -3.64 -34.47 -34.44
N SER A 241 -2.82 -34.04 -33.45
CA SER A 241 -3.24 -33.04 -32.48
C SER A 241 -3.71 -31.77 -33.18
N LEU A 242 -4.60 -30.99 -32.56
CA LEU A 242 -5.03 -29.67 -33.04
C LEU A 242 -3.83 -28.77 -33.43
N GLY A 243 -2.71 -28.87 -32.70
CA GLY A 243 -1.44 -28.20 -33.03
C GLY A 243 -0.86 -28.64 -34.37
N GLY A 244 -0.87 -29.97 -34.68
CA GLY A 244 -0.37 -30.46 -35.96
C GLY A 244 -1.23 -30.01 -37.15
N ILE A 245 -2.56 -29.92 -36.97
CA ILE A 245 -3.46 -29.35 -37.99
C ILE A 245 -3.16 -27.87 -38.23
N PHE A 246 -2.94 -27.14 -37.16
CA PHE A 246 -2.57 -25.72 -37.25
C PHE A 246 -1.24 -25.52 -38.01
N ASP A 247 -0.19 -26.24 -37.59
CA ASP A 247 1.15 -26.13 -38.18
C ASP A 247 1.11 -26.44 -39.71
N TYR A 248 0.37 -27.51 -40.07
CA TYR A 248 0.15 -27.86 -41.46
C TYR A 248 -0.55 -26.73 -42.25
N LEU A 249 -1.68 -26.20 -41.76
CA LEU A 249 -2.45 -25.17 -42.44
C LEU A 249 -1.69 -23.84 -42.46
N ALA A 250 -0.97 -23.53 -41.39
CA ALA A 250 -0.14 -22.30 -41.31
C ALA A 250 1.06 -22.37 -42.28
N GLU A 251 1.74 -23.52 -42.39
CA GLU A 251 2.81 -23.71 -43.37
C GLU A 251 2.32 -23.59 -44.82
N GLU A 252 1.17 -24.20 -45.14
CA GLU A 252 0.55 -24.11 -46.46
C GLU A 252 0.17 -22.68 -46.84
N VAL A 253 -0.47 -21.94 -45.90
CA VAL A 253 -0.83 -20.54 -46.14
C VAL A 253 0.44 -19.69 -46.29
N PHE A 254 1.43 -19.87 -45.43
CA PHE A 254 2.67 -19.12 -45.45
C PHE A 254 3.51 -19.38 -46.70
N ALA A 255 3.55 -20.64 -47.14
CA ALA A 255 4.24 -21.04 -48.37
C ALA A 255 3.56 -20.49 -49.65
N SER A 256 2.29 -20.19 -49.62
CA SER A 256 1.54 -19.60 -50.74
C SER A 256 1.74 -18.08 -50.91
N LEU A 257 2.32 -17.40 -49.91
CA LEU A 257 2.54 -15.96 -49.92
C LEU A 257 3.78 -15.60 -50.76
N PRO A 258 3.82 -14.39 -51.38
CA PRO A 258 5.04 -13.86 -51.99
C PRO A 258 6.19 -13.83 -50.97
N VAL A 259 7.41 -14.18 -51.39
CA VAL A 259 8.60 -14.30 -50.51
C VAL A 259 8.85 -13.03 -49.70
N GLU A 260 8.65 -11.86 -50.30
CA GLU A 260 8.83 -10.57 -49.66
C GLU A 260 7.78 -10.32 -48.57
N LEU A 261 6.50 -10.72 -48.80
CA LEU A 261 5.43 -10.58 -47.82
C LEU A 261 5.60 -11.57 -46.66
N SER A 262 5.97 -12.82 -46.97
CA SER A 262 6.28 -13.80 -45.92
C SER A 262 7.46 -13.37 -45.07
N GLY A 263 8.52 -12.82 -45.67
CA GLY A 263 9.66 -12.22 -44.97
C GLY A 263 9.26 -11.02 -44.09
N PHE A 264 8.33 -10.18 -44.58
CA PHE A 264 7.79 -9.05 -43.83
C PHE A 264 7.00 -9.52 -42.60
N LEU A 265 6.10 -10.49 -42.75
CA LEU A 265 5.31 -11.04 -41.66
C LEU A 265 6.20 -11.74 -40.62
N LEU A 266 7.22 -12.46 -41.06
CA LEU A 266 8.20 -13.10 -40.22
C LEU A 266 8.98 -12.09 -39.38
N ASP A 267 9.51 -11.02 -39.98
CA ASP A 267 10.21 -9.97 -39.23
C ASP A 267 9.30 -9.28 -38.23
N CYS A 268 8.07 -8.93 -38.67
CA CYS A 268 7.13 -8.18 -37.83
C CYS A 268 6.43 -9.03 -36.74
N SER A 269 6.60 -10.35 -36.75
CA SER A 269 6.01 -11.24 -35.75
C SER A 269 6.50 -10.96 -34.32
N ILE A 270 7.64 -10.28 -34.19
CA ILE A 270 8.19 -9.83 -32.89
C ILE A 270 7.29 -8.80 -32.21
N LEU A 271 6.63 -7.95 -32.99
CA LEU A 271 5.78 -6.87 -32.47
C LEU A 271 4.35 -7.37 -32.22
N ASP A 272 3.70 -6.84 -31.19
CA ASP A 272 2.27 -7.11 -30.91
C ASP A 272 1.36 -6.40 -31.90
N SER A 273 1.71 -5.18 -32.28
CA SER A 273 1.03 -4.36 -33.26
C SER A 273 2.06 -3.69 -34.14
N VAL A 274 1.84 -3.71 -35.47
CA VAL A 274 2.78 -3.29 -36.49
C VAL A 274 2.23 -2.09 -37.21
N ASP A 275 2.94 -0.99 -37.13
CA ASP A 275 2.70 0.22 -37.92
C ASP A 275 3.91 0.56 -38.81
N VAL A 276 3.80 1.58 -39.66
CA VAL A 276 4.87 1.95 -40.61
C VAL A 276 6.17 2.30 -39.87
N PRO A 277 6.17 3.14 -38.77
CA PRO A 277 7.41 3.48 -38.08
C PRO A 277 8.07 2.27 -37.41
N SER A 278 7.31 1.40 -36.76
CA SER A 278 7.84 0.23 -36.07
C SER A 278 8.39 -0.82 -37.03
N ALA A 279 7.68 -1.09 -38.13
CA ALA A 279 8.14 -2.04 -39.11
C ALA A 279 9.39 -1.53 -39.88
N ASN A 280 9.45 -0.24 -40.22
CA ASN A 280 10.62 0.36 -40.86
C ASN A 280 11.85 0.31 -39.93
N ALA A 281 11.69 0.68 -38.67
CA ALA A 281 12.75 0.62 -37.68
C ALA A 281 13.26 -0.82 -37.47
N LEU A 282 12.34 -1.78 -37.31
CA LEU A 282 12.66 -3.19 -37.14
C LEU A 282 13.43 -3.78 -38.32
N ARG A 283 12.99 -3.51 -39.56
CA ARG A 283 13.57 -4.07 -40.77
C ARG A 283 14.75 -3.25 -41.31
N GLY A 284 14.91 -1.99 -40.84
CA GLY A 284 15.90 -1.06 -41.40
C GLY A 284 15.63 -0.72 -42.88
N ARG A 285 14.35 -0.62 -43.27
CA ARG A 285 13.89 -0.33 -44.63
C ARG A 285 12.68 0.60 -44.58
N ASP A 286 12.42 1.37 -45.62
CA ASP A 286 11.30 2.33 -45.70
C ASP A 286 10.17 1.83 -46.62
N ASP A 287 9.91 0.51 -46.64
CA ASP A 287 8.93 -0.14 -47.51
C ASP A 287 7.70 -0.68 -46.78
N ALA A 288 7.57 -0.44 -45.50
CA ALA A 288 6.53 -1.03 -44.67
C ALA A 288 5.09 -0.66 -45.05
N GLU A 289 4.86 0.56 -45.55
CA GLU A 289 3.53 0.99 -45.99
C GLU A 289 2.93 0.07 -47.06
N ARG A 290 3.73 -0.33 -48.05
CA ARG A 290 3.31 -1.26 -49.10
C ARG A 290 2.92 -2.60 -48.51
N TRP A 291 3.77 -3.15 -47.62
CA TRP A 291 3.56 -4.49 -47.09
C TRP A 291 2.43 -4.56 -46.06
N LEU A 292 2.19 -3.49 -45.30
CA LEU A 292 1.04 -3.39 -44.41
C LEU A 292 -0.30 -3.41 -45.17
N ARG A 293 -0.38 -2.76 -46.35
CA ARG A 293 -1.58 -2.83 -47.19
C ARG A 293 -1.82 -4.25 -47.74
N GLU A 294 -0.75 -4.94 -48.14
CA GLU A 294 -0.87 -6.32 -48.62
C GLU A 294 -1.20 -7.29 -47.46
N ALA A 295 -0.54 -7.13 -46.32
CA ALA A 295 -0.81 -7.92 -45.12
C ALA A 295 -2.26 -7.78 -44.64
N ALA A 296 -2.84 -6.58 -44.69
CA ALA A 296 -4.22 -6.33 -44.28
C ALA A 296 -5.26 -7.13 -45.11
N ARG A 297 -4.88 -7.57 -46.34
CA ARG A 297 -5.74 -8.46 -47.16
C ARG A 297 -5.84 -9.89 -46.65
N LEU A 298 -4.95 -10.26 -45.73
CA LEU A 298 -4.94 -11.60 -45.10
C LEU A 298 -5.87 -11.71 -43.90
N ALA A 299 -6.84 -10.80 -43.78
CA ALA A 299 -7.84 -10.92 -42.69
C ALA A 299 -8.58 -12.29 -42.81
N PRO A 300 -8.85 -12.94 -41.66
CA PRO A 300 -8.72 -12.51 -40.27
C PRO A 300 -7.41 -12.93 -39.57
N ILE A 301 -6.45 -13.55 -40.24
CA ILE A 301 -5.15 -13.94 -39.63
C ILE A 301 -4.21 -12.77 -39.40
N VAL A 302 -4.40 -11.70 -40.20
CA VAL A 302 -3.82 -10.37 -39.96
C VAL A 302 -4.97 -9.41 -39.77
N VAL A 303 -5.08 -8.82 -38.56
CA VAL A 303 -6.20 -7.97 -38.19
C VAL A 303 -5.84 -6.51 -38.41
N PRO A 304 -6.53 -5.78 -39.29
CA PRO A 304 -6.35 -4.35 -39.43
C PRO A 304 -6.89 -3.62 -38.19
N GLU A 305 -6.06 -2.86 -37.46
CA GLU A 305 -6.47 -2.05 -36.32
C GLU A 305 -6.82 -0.60 -36.74
N GLN A 306 -6.04 -0.07 -37.65
CA GLN A 306 -6.16 1.28 -38.24
C GLN A 306 -5.62 1.28 -39.68
N PRO A 307 -5.84 2.32 -40.46
CA PRO A 307 -5.15 2.45 -41.72
C PRO A 307 -3.63 2.35 -41.51
N LEU A 308 -3.00 1.37 -42.16
CA LEU A 308 -1.55 1.11 -42.08
C LEU A 308 -1.07 0.64 -40.68
N ARG A 309 -1.95 0.07 -39.89
CA ARG A 309 -1.61 -0.60 -38.63
C ARG A 309 -2.31 -1.94 -38.58
N VAL A 310 -1.56 -3.00 -38.37
CA VAL A 310 -2.06 -4.36 -38.32
C VAL A 310 -1.56 -5.09 -37.07
N ARG A 311 -2.32 -6.10 -36.66
CA ARG A 311 -1.92 -7.06 -35.64
C ARG A 311 -1.98 -8.47 -36.22
N LEU A 312 -0.98 -9.28 -35.94
CA LEU A 312 -1.01 -10.69 -36.28
C LEU A 312 -1.91 -11.45 -35.31
N HIS A 313 -2.71 -12.38 -35.85
CA HIS A 313 -3.46 -13.27 -34.96
C HIS A 313 -2.48 -14.02 -34.02
N PRO A 314 -2.78 -14.19 -32.72
CA PRO A 314 -1.83 -14.77 -31.77
C PRO A 314 -1.21 -16.09 -32.20
N LEU A 315 -1.99 -17.01 -32.77
CA LEU A 315 -1.47 -18.30 -33.26
C LEU A 315 -0.52 -18.14 -34.46
N LEU A 316 -0.83 -17.25 -35.40
CA LEU A 316 0.06 -16.98 -36.51
C LEU A 316 1.37 -16.35 -36.03
N ARG A 317 1.26 -15.41 -35.09
CA ARG A 317 2.43 -14.78 -34.46
C ARG A 317 3.31 -15.82 -33.75
N GLU A 318 2.71 -16.69 -32.94
CA GLU A 318 3.42 -17.77 -32.23
C GLU A 318 4.13 -18.74 -33.19
N PHE A 319 3.46 -19.15 -34.27
CA PHE A 319 4.05 -19.97 -35.32
C PHE A 319 5.25 -19.26 -36.00
N LEU A 320 5.09 -17.99 -36.38
CA LEU A 320 6.15 -17.22 -37.01
C LEU A 320 7.33 -16.97 -36.10
N LEU A 321 7.06 -16.63 -34.83
CA LEU A 321 8.09 -16.48 -33.80
C LEU A 321 8.87 -17.76 -33.58
N GLY A 322 8.18 -18.89 -33.36
CA GLY A 322 8.81 -20.19 -33.18
C GLY A 322 9.68 -20.57 -34.41
N ARG A 323 9.19 -20.25 -35.62
CA ARG A 323 9.95 -20.47 -36.85
C ARG A 323 11.19 -19.55 -36.92
N LEU A 324 11.07 -18.29 -36.60
CA LEU A 324 12.18 -17.33 -36.59
C LEU A 324 13.23 -17.71 -35.54
N GLU A 325 12.80 -18.01 -34.32
CA GLU A 325 13.68 -18.39 -33.21
C GLU A 325 14.44 -19.70 -33.48
N SER A 326 13.71 -20.73 -34.00
CA SER A 326 14.32 -22.04 -34.25
C SER A 326 15.20 -22.12 -35.51
N ARG A 327 14.86 -21.40 -36.57
CA ARG A 327 15.56 -21.50 -37.85
C ARG A 327 16.56 -20.35 -38.11
N GLU A 328 16.33 -19.17 -37.50
CA GLU A 328 17.13 -17.96 -37.74
C GLU A 328 17.41 -17.21 -36.41
N PRO A 329 18.05 -17.86 -35.38
CA PRO A 329 18.20 -17.28 -34.03
C PRO A 329 18.99 -15.95 -34.04
N ASP A 330 19.99 -15.81 -34.89
CA ASP A 330 20.75 -14.56 -34.98
C ASP A 330 19.88 -13.41 -35.51
N ARG A 331 18.99 -13.70 -36.48
CA ARG A 331 18.03 -12.72 -36.98
C ARG A 331 16.97 -12.38 -35.95
N PHE A 332 16.48 -13.36 -35.21
CA PHE A 332 15.58 -13.16 -34.10
C PHE A 332 16.18 -12.19 -33.07
N ALA A 333 17.41 -12.45 -32.62
CA ALA A 333 18.09 -11.58 -31.66
C ALA A 333 18.32 -10.16 -32.23
N LEU A 334 18.73 -10.04 -33.51
CA LEU A 334 18.90 -8.73 -34.16
C LEU A 334 17.61 -7.93 -34.19
N LEU A 335 16.49 -8.57 -34.58
CA LEU A 335 15.18 -7.92 -34.67
C LEU A 335 14.67 -7.52 -33.28
N GLN A 336 14.83 -8.38 -32.26
CA GLN A 336 14.50 -8.06 -30.86
C GLN A 336 15.32 -6.84 -30.37
N GLY A 337 16.61 -6.78 -30.68
CA GLY A 337 17.45 -5.63 -30.34
C GLY A 337 16.98 -4.33 -30.99
N ARG A 338 16.58 -4.38 -32.28
CA ARG A 338 16.03 -3.20 -32.98
C ARG A 338 14.68 -2.77 -32.43
N ALA A 339 13.83 -3.73 -32.03
CA ALA A 339 12.57 -3.45 -31.33
C ALA A 339 12.83 -2.79 -29.97
N ALA A 340 13.81 -3.28 -29.23
CA ALA A 340 14.23 -2.66 -27.96
C ALA A 340 14.68 -1.21 -28.15
N ASP A 341 15.54 -0.92 -29.15
CA ASP A 341 15.99 0.45 -29.46
C ASP A 341 14.82 1.35 -29.88
N PHE A 342 13.89 0.83 -30.69
CA PHE A 342 12.70 1.56 -31.10
C PHE A 342 11.82 1.98 -29.96
N HIS A 343 11.58 1.07 -29.01
CA HIS A 343 10.78 1.35 -27.81
C HIS A 343 11.54 2.25 -26.82
N ALA A 344 12.84 2.07 -26.66
CA ALA A 344 13.68 2.92 -25.80
C ALA A 344 13.66 4.38 -26.25
N GLN A 345 13.80 4.65 -27.56
CA GLN A 345 13.70 6.00 -28.12
C GLN A 345 12.34 6.68 -27.86
N ARG A 346 11.29 5.91 -27.61
CA ARG A 346 9.95 6.38 -27.28
C ARG A 346 9.67 6.41 -25.79
N GLN A 347 10.69 6.21 -24.96
CA GLN A 347 10.58 6.16 -23.49
C GLN A 347 9.64 5.04 -22.98
N GLN A 348 9.43 4.00 -23.75
CA GLN A 348 8.66 2.81 -23.39
C GLN A 348 9.60 1.77 -22.79
N VAL A 349 10.19 2.11 -21.63
CA VAL A 349 11.31 1.38 -21.00
C VAL A 349 10.98 -0.10 -20.78
N PHE A 350 9.78 -0.42 -20.25
CA PHE A 350 9.39 -1.80 -19.98
C PHE A 350 9.38 -2.65 -21.25
N ARG A 351 8.72 -2.20 -22.32
CA ARG A 351 8.69 -2.90 -23.61
C ARG A 351 10.08 -3.04 -24.24
N ALA A 352 10.90 -2.00 -24.11
CA ALA A 352 12.27 -2.04 -24.62
C ALA A 352 13.10 -3.13 -23.93
N VAL A 353 12.96 -3.23 -22.60
CA VAL A 353 13.67 -4.27 -21.82
C VAL A 353 13.11 -5.66 -22.11
N GLU A 354 11.78 -5.83 -22.23
CA GLU A 354 11.16 -7.09 -22.65
C GLU A 354 11.76 -7.62 -23.96
N HIS A 355 11.79 -6.79 -24.99
CA HIS A 355 12.37 -7.16 -26.27
C HIS A 355 13.86 -7.52 -26.15
N ALA A 356 14.65 -6.72 -25.43
CA ALA A 356 16.07 -7.02 -25.25
C ALA A 356 16.28 -8.36 -24.50
N VAL A 357 15.50 -8.65 -23.48
CA VAL A 357 15.56 -9.92 -22.72
C VAL A 357 15.14 -11.10 -23.58
N GLN A 358 14.05 -10.98 -24.36
CA GLN A 358 13.59 -12.02 -25.28
C GLN A 358 14.64 -12.34 -26.35
N GLY A 359 15.40 -11.34 -26.78
CA GLY A 359 16.53 -11.51 -27.70
C GLY A 359 17.81 -12.07 -27.04
N GLY A 360 17.82 -12.33 -25.73
CA GLY A 360 19.01 -12.70 -24.97
C GLY A 360 20.04 -11.56 -24.81
N LEU A 361 19.65 -10.32 -25.14
CA LEU A 361 20.52 -9.14 -25.18
C LEU A 361 20.56 -8.43 -23.80
N TYR A 362 20.92 -9.15 -22.77
CA TYR A 362 20.85 -8.68 -21.38
C TYR A 362 21.66 -7.40 -21.11
N TYR A 363 22.80 -7.21 -21.79
CA TYR A 363 23.59 -5.99 -21.64
C TYR A 363 22.88 -4.77 -22.24
N GLN A 364 22.16 -4.94 -23.36
CA GLN A 364 21.34 -3.89 -23.92
C GLN A 364 20.16 -3.56 -22.99
N ALA A 365 19.51 -4.57 -22.40
CA ALA A 365 18.46 -4.38 -21.40
C ALA A 365 18.95 -3.56 -20.20
N VAL A 366 20.14 -3.88 -19.68
CA VAL A 366 20.79 -3.10 -18.61
C VAL A 366 21.05 -1.65 -19.06
N SER A 367 21.65 -1.44 -20.25
CA SER A 367 21.91 -0.09 -20.78
C SER A 367 20.62 0.74 -20.84
N ILE A 368 19.54 0.17 -21.39
CA ILE A 368 18.22 0.82 -21.47
C ILE A 368 17.71 1.26 -20.08
N ILE A 369 17.79 0.38 -19.07
CA ILE A 369 17.35 0.71 -17.71
C ILE A 369 18.19 1.86 -17.12
N LEU A 370 19.51 1.80 -17.32
CA LEU A 370 20.44 2.80 -16.77
C LEU A 370 20.30 4.16 -17.47
N GLU A 371 20.16 4.16 -18.81
CA GLU A 371 19.92 5.37 -19.59
C GLU A 371 18.55 6.00 -19.31
N ALA A 372 17.54 5.18 -19.02
CA ALA A 372 16.22 5.65 -18.58
C ALA A 372 16.25 6.30 -17.19
N GLY A 373 17.33 6.12 -16.41
CA GLY A 373 17.55 6.85 -15.18
C GLY A 373 17.96 6.03 -13.95
N GLY A 374 18.06 4.70 -14.04
CA GLY A 374 18.46 3.89 -12.89
C GLY A 374 17.53 4.04 -11.70
N VAL A 375 18.05 4.44 -10.53
CA VAL A 375 17.27 4.66 -9.29
C VAL A 375 16.11 5.65 -9.50
N ARG A 376 16.24 6.61 -10.42
CA ARG A 376 15.19 7.61 -10.72
C ARG A 376 13.91 7.01 -11.31
N LEU A 377 13.97 5.79 -11.87
CA LEU A 377 12.77 5.06 -12.35
C LEU A 377 11.78 4.77 -11.21
N LEU A 378 12.24 4.69 -9.96
CA LEU A 378 11.34 4.57 -8.80
C LEU A 378 10.35 5.73 -8.69
N VAL A 379 10.72 6.91 -9.17
CA VAL A 379 9.86 8.10 -9.15
C VAL A 379 8.98 8.19 -10.40
N SER A 380 9.54 7.92 -11.58
CA SER A 380 8.81 8.05 -12.84
C SER A 380 7.88 6.88 -13.15
N GLU A 381 8.28 5.66 -12.79
CA GLU A 381 7.53 4.43 -13.07
C GLU A 381 6.88 3.81 -11.82
N GLY A 382 7.28 4.27 -10.62
CA GLY A 382 6.87 3.69 -9.37
C GLY A 382 7.60 2.40 -8.97
N ALA A 383 7.49 2.04 -7.69
CA ALA A 383 8.23 0.88 -7.15
C ALA A 383 7.77 -0.46 -7.74
N ALA A 384 6.46 -0.61 -8.03
CA ALA A 384 5.91 -1.85 -8.59
C ALA A 384 6.44 -2.14 -10.00
N ARG A 385 6.40 -1.14 -10.90
CA ARG A 385 6.93 -1.28 -12.26
C ARG A 385 8.44 -1.45 -12.28
N THR A 386 9.16 -0.69 -11.44
CA THR A 386 10.62 -0.84 -11.32
C THR A 386 11.00 -2.23 -10.84
N ARG A 387 10.25 -2.81 -9.91
CA ARG A 387 10.46 -4.20 -9.47
C ARG A 387 10.20 -5.19 -10.61
N ALA A 388 9.06 -5.06 -11.30
CA ALA A 388 8.74 -5.90 -12.45
C ALA A 388 9.83 -5.83 -13.54
N LEU A 389 10.39 -4.63 -13.77
CA LEU A 389 11.46 -4.41 -14.71
C LEU A 389 12.75 -5.17 -14.32
N LEU A 390 13.13 -5.14 -13.04
CA LEU A 390 14.31 -5.88 -12.55
C LEU A 390 14.08 -7.39 -12.55
N GLU A 391 12.85 -7.86 -12.37
CA GLU A 391 12.48 -9.29 -12.40
C GLU A 391 12.56 -9.91 -13.80
N LEU A 392 12.53 -9.09 -14.88
CA LEU A 392 12.83 -9.56 -16.24
C LEU A 392 14.30 -9.98 -16.39
N LEU A 393 15.20 -9.46 -15.57
CA LEU A 393 16.63 -9.74 -15.67
C LEU A 393 17.03 -10.91 -14.75
N PRO A 394 18.04 -11.71 -15.14
CA PRO A 394 18.63 -12.69 -14.25
C PRO A 394 19.16 -12.03 -12.96
N LEU A 395 18.79 -12.56 -11.81
CA LEU A 395 19.21 -12.00 -10.50
C LEU A 395 20.72 -11.90 -10.35
N THR A 396 21.47 -12.81 -10.97
CA THR A 396 22.94 -12.78 -11.00
C THR A 396 23.48 -11.54 -11.69
N LEU A 397 22.83 -11.08 -12.75
CA LEU A 397 23.18 -9.87 -13.48
C LEU A 397 22.82 -8.62 -12.66
N VAL A 398 21.61 -8.59 -12.09
CA VAL A 398 21.16 -7.48 -11.22
C VAL A 398 22.12 -7.29 -10.04
N ARG A 399 22.60 -8.39 -9.45
CA ARG A 399 23.56 -8.32 -8.35
C ARG A 399 24.99 -7.98 -8.79
N ARG A 400 25.34 -8.21 -10.03
CA ARG A 400 26.66 -7.89 -10.59
C ARG A 400 26.79 -6.42 -11.00
N GLU A 401 25.72 -5.85 -11.57
CA GLU A 401 25.70 -4.47 -12.02
C GLU A 401 25.45 -3.51 -10.81
N PRO A 402 26.39 -2.60 -10.50
CA PRO A 402 26.30 -1.77 -9.30
C PRO A 402 25.04 -0.93 -9.22
N ARG A 403 24.64 -0.28 -10.32
CA ARG A 403 23.47 0.62 -10.34
C ARG A 403 22.16 -0.15 -10.22
N LEU A 404 22.03 -1.34 -10.85
CA LEU A 404 20.85 -2.19 -10.66
C LEU A 404 20.79 -2.75 -9.23
N ARG A 405 21.93 -3.05 -8.61
CA ARG A 405 22.01 -3.44 -7.20
C ARG A 405 21.52 -2.31 -6.29
N LEU A 406 21.88 -1.07 -6.56
CA LEU A 406 21.38 0.10 -5.83
C LEU A 406 19.87 0.25 -5.98
N MET A 407 19.31 0.03 -7.17
CA MET A 407 17.86 0.00 -7.39
C MET A 407 17.19 -1.08 -6.55
N LEU A 408 17.76 -2.29 -6.51
CA LEU A 408 17.25 -3.39 -5.70
C LEU A 408 17.27 -3.06 -4.20
N ILE A 409 18.36 -2.47 -3.69
CA ILE A 409 18.48 -1.99 -2.30
C ILE A 409 17.37 -0.98 -1.98
N CYS A 410 17.11 -0.01 -2.87
CA CYS A 410 16.02 0.94 -2.69
C CYS A 410 14.64 0.26 -2.60
N LEU A 411 14.39 -0.73 -3.47
CA LEU A 411 13.14 -1.49 -3.43
C LEU A 411 12.97 -2.29 -2.12
N HIS A 412 14.05 -2.91 -1.62
CA HIS A 412 14.05 -3.60 -0.33
C HIS A 412 13.80 -2.64 0.84
N MET A 413 14.42 -1.44 0.80
CA MET A 413 14.17 -0.41 1.81
C MET A 413 12.70 0.01 1.86
N LEU A 414 12.09 0.22 0.69
CA LEU A 414 10.67 0.56 0.58
C LEU A 414 9.73 -0.58 1.04
N SER A 415 10.20 -1.84 0.95
CA SER A 415 9.46 -3.03 1.41
C SER A 415 9.76 -3.40 2.88
N GLY A 416 10.73 -2.75 3.54
CA GLY A 416 11.16 -3.08 4.91
C GLY A 416 12.11 -4.29 5.02
N GLU A 417 12.66 -4.77 3.92
CA GLU A 417 13.55 -5.95 3.83
C GLU A 417 15.03 -5.54 3.87
N THR A 418 15.56 -5.10 5.01
CA THR A 418 16.86 -4.39 5.06
C THR A 418 18.09 -5.20 5.53
N LEU A 419 17.96 -6.46 5.96
CA LEU A 419 19.05 -7.17 6.67
C LEU A 419 20.25 -7.56 5.80
N GLN A 420 20.08 -7.78 4.50
CA GLN A 420 21.16 -8.22 3.60
C GLN A 420 21.83 -7.05 2.86
N ASP A 421 21.17 -5.93 2.80
CA ASP A 421 21.56 -4.78 1.99
C ASP A 421 22.74 -3.98 2.57
N SER A 422 22.94 -4.03 3.89
CA SER A 422 24.04 -3.28 4.55
C SER A 422 25.44 -3.81 4.17
N LEU A 423 25.58 -5.11 3.95
CA LEU A 423 26.85 -5.71 3.49
C LEU A 423 27.13 -5.39 2.03
N ASP A 424 26.09 -5.39 1.21
CA ASP A 424 26.21 -5.05 -0.21
C ASP A 424 26.51 -3.56 -0.41
N LEU A 425 25.92 -2.69 0.40
CA LEU A 425 26.23 -1.27 0.38
C LEU A 425 27.69 -0.98 0.76
N SER A 426 28.19 -1.62 1.82
CA SER A 426 29.58 -1.45 2.25
C SER A 426 30.59 -1.86 1.15
N ARG A 427 30.26 -2.87 0.36
CA ARG A 427 31.07 -3.29 -0.78
C ARG A 427 31.03 -2.27 -1.92
N LEU A 428 29.86 -1.69 -2.20
CA LEU A 428 29.69 -0.64 -3.20
C LEU A 428 30.39 0.64 -2.76
N GLU A 429 30.33 0.98 -1.46
CA GLU A 429 31.09 2.12 -0.90
C GLU A 429 32.60 1.96 -1.04
N ALA A 430 33.12 0.76 -0.80
CA ALA A 430 34.54 0.47 -1.00
C ALA A 430 34.95 0.58 -2.47
N ALA A 431 34.06 0.22 -3.41
CA ALA A 431 34.37 0.25 -4.83
C ALA A 431 34.22 1.64 -5.47
N TYR A 432 33.20 2.42 -5.07
CA TYR A 432 32.81 3.69 -5.71
C TYR A 432 32.90 4.92 -4.80
N GLY A 433 33.20 4.74 -3.53
CA GLY A 433 33.27 5.82 -2.54
C GLY A 433 34.54 6.69 -2.56
N SER A 434 35.49 6.44 -3.48
CA SER A 434 36.72 7.21 -3.60
C SER A 434 36.49 8.65 -4.08
N ALA A 435 37.37 9.57 -3.70
CA ALA A 435 37.14 11.02 -3.86
C ALA A 435 37.16 11.51 -5.32
N GLU A 436 37.79 10.79 -6.24
CA GLU A 436 37.84 11.14 -7.66
C GLU A 436 37.46 9.92 -8.52
N PRO A 437 36.18 9.75 -8.87
CA PRO A 437 35.76 8.67 -9.77
C PRO A 437 36.13 9.01 -11.24
N ALA A 438 36.34 7.95 -12.03
CA ALA A 438 36.36 8.09 -13.48
C ALA A 438 35.04 8.70 -13.99
N PRO A 439 35.03 9.46 -15.08
CA PRO A 439 33.79 10.06 -15.62
C PRO A 439 32.65 9.07 -15.86
N GLU A 440 32.98 7.81 -16.16
CA GLU A 440 32.07 6.72 -16.40
C GLU A 440 31.32 6.29 -15.12
N ASP A 441 31.87 6.57 -13.93
CA ASP A 441 31.27 6.18 -12.64
C ASP A 441 30.46 7.31 -11.96
N ALA A 442 30.31 8.48 -12.60
CA ALA A 442 29.66 9.63 -11.99
C ALA A 442 28.20 9.38 -11.61
N GLU A 443 27.46 8.68 -12.46
CA GLU A 443 26.05 8.35 -12.19
C GLU A 443 25.91 7.26 -11.12
N ALA A 444 26.75 6.23 -11.15
CA ALA A 444 26.78 5.20 -10.13
C ALA A 444 27.08 5.80 -8.74
N ARG A 445 27.98 6.76 -8.68
CA ARG A 445 28.28 7.49 -7.45
C ARG A 445 27.10 8.34 -6.99
N THR A 446 26.37 8.95 -7.91
CA THR A 446 25.17 9.74 -7.61
C THR A 446 24.08 8.84 -7.01
N ASP A 447 23.82 7.69 -7.62
CA ASP A 447 22.89 6.68 -7.11
C ASP A 447 23.36 6.14 -5.74
N LEU A 448 24.66 5.92 -5.55
CA LEU A 448 25.25 5.47 -4.28
C LEU A 448 25.09 6.50 -3.16
N LEU A 449 25.32 7.76 -3.43
CA LEU A 449 25.12 8.85 -2.44
C LEU A 449 23.68 8.92 -1.97
N TYR A 450 22.73 8.75 -2.90
CA TYR A 450 21.31 8.69 -2.56
C TYR A 450 21.00 7.49 -1.65
N VAL A 451 21.39 6.28 -2.07
CA VAL A 451 21.13 5.04 -1.30
C VAL A 451 21.79 5.12 0.08
N ARG A 452 23.01 5.64 0.16
CA ARG A 452 23.72 5.87 1.42
C ARG A 452 22.96 6.80 2.34
N ALA A 453 22.46 7.92 1.82
CA ALA A 453 21.65 8.85 2.61
C ALA A 453 20.41 8.15 3.17
N MET A 454 19.69 7.39 2.35
CA MET A 454 18.51 6.63 2.76
C MET A 454 18.84 5.55 3.80
N MET A 455 19.93 4.80 3.61
CA MET A 455 20.35 3.76 4.57
C MET A 455 20.80 4.35 5.89
N LEU A 456 21.51 5.49 5.89
CA LEU A 456 21.91 6.19 7.11
C LEU A 456 20.69 6.66 7.90
N ILE A 457 19.64 7.12 7.24
CA ILE A 457 18.36 7.46 7.89
C ILE A 457 17.79 6.22 8.58
N GLY A 458 17.75 5.07 7.89
CA GLY A 458 17.33 3.81 8.47
C GLY A 458 18.21 3.35 9.64
N CYS A 459 19.53 3.58 9.58
CA CYS A 459 20.45 3.26 10.66
C CYS A 459 20.24 4.14 11.90
N VAL A 460 20.02 5.44 11.72
CA VAL A 460 19.67 6.34 12.84
C VAL A 460 18.36 5.94 13.48
N GLN A 461 17.41 5.52 12.68
CA GLN A 461 16.15 4.97 13.19
C GLN A 461 16.37 3.77 14.10
N ARG A 462 17.40 2.95 13.82
CA ARG A 462 17.74 1.75 14.58
C ARG A 462 18.69 1.98 15.76
N ALA A 463 19.74 2.79 15.56
CA ALA A 463 20.84 2.93 16.54
C ALA A 463 20.60 3.99 17.61
N GLY A 464 19.87 5.07 17.29
CA GLY A 464 19.50 6.12 18.25
C GLY A 464 20.68 6.89 18.85
N ASP A 465 21.88 6.86 18.23
CA ASP A 465 23.07 7.54 18.73
C ASP A 465 23.29 8.90 18.06
N GLY A 466 23.89 9.86 18.80
CA GLY A 466 24.13 11.22 18.32
C GLY A 466 25.13 11.32 17.17
N ALA A 467 26.11 10.41 17.10
CA ALA A 467 27.12 10.39 16.04
C ALA A 467 26.50 10.07 14.68
N SER A 468 25.50 9.18 14.66
CA SER A 468 24.74 8.85 13.46
C SER A 468 23.92 10.04 12.94
N ARG A 469 23.41 10.91 13.83
CA ARG A 469 22.64 12.11 13.42
C ARG A 469 23.47 13.08 12.58
N GLU A 470 24.68 13.43 13.01
CA GLU A 470 25.56 14.33 12.26
C GLU A 470 25.99 13.72 10.92
N ALA A 471 26.23 12.41 10.90
CA ALA A 471 26.54 11.68 9.68
C ALA A 471 25.37 11.71 8.69
N VAL A 472 24.13 11.52 9.19
CA VAL A 472 22.92 11.64 8.36
C VAL A 472 22.72 13.07 7.88
N ALA A 473 22.82 14.06 8.77
CA ALA A 473 22.65 15.46 8.40
C ALA A 473 23.66 15.88 7.32
N ARG A 474 24.91 15.45 7.44
CA ARG A 474 25.95 15.68 6.41
C ARG A 474 25.61 14.96 5.11
N ALA A 475 25.25 13.66 5.17
CA ALA A 475 24.90 12.89 3.98
C ALA A 475 23.66 13.46 3.25
N MET A 476 22.67 13.95 4.00
CA MET A 476 21.50 14.62 3.42
C MET A 476 21.86 15.97 2.80
N ALA A 477 22.71 16.76 3.44
CA ALA A 477 23.19 18.03 2.89
C ALA A 477 24.00 17.80 1.61
N ASP A 478 24.88 16.80 1.59
CA ASP A 478 25.69 16.42 0.41
C ASP A 478 24.80 15.92 -0.73
N ALA A 479 23.83 15.05 -0.42
CA ALA A 479 22.87 14.54 -1.39
C ALA A 479 22.03 15.71 -1.97
N ARG A 480 21.56 16.60 -1.12
CA ARG A 480 20.76 17.75 -1.55
C ARG A 480 21.57 18.71 -2.42
N ALA A 481 22.79 19.05 -2.04
CA ALA A 481 23.65 19.92 -2.84
C ALA A 481 23.93 19.33 -4.23
N ARG A 482 24.03 18.00 -4.33
CA ARG A 482 24.26 17.28 -5.57
C ARG A 482 23.00 17.15 -6.44
N PHE A 483 21.83 16.99 -5.81
CA PHE A 483 20.56 16.69 -6.50
C PHE A 483 19.67 17.91 -6.72
N PHE A 484 20.11 19.09 -6.32
CA PHE A 484 19.30 20.31 -6.37
C PHE A 484 18.73 20.62 -7.77
N GLU A 485 19.42 20.24 -8.82
CA GLU A 485 19.01 20.47 -10.20
C GLU A 485 18.15 19.32 -10.79
N ASP A 486 18.01 18.18 -10.12
CA ASP A 486 17.18 17.05 -10.60
C ASP A 486 15.96 16.83 -9.67
N PRO A 487 14.75 17.27 -10.10
CA PRO A 487 13.53 17.13 -9.32
C PRO A 487 13.22 15.69 -8.90
N ARG A 488 13.62 14.70 -9.69
CA ARG A 488 13.36 13.28 -9.41
C ARG A 488 14.15 12.80 -8.18
N TYR A 489 15.39 13.22 -8.02
CA TYR A 489 16.16 12.92 -6.82
C TYR A 489 15.63 13.69 -5.61
N LEU A 490 15.21 14.94 -5.76
CA LEU A 490 14.59 15.69 -4.68
C LEU A 490 13.31 15.01 -4.18
N CYS A 491 12.48 14.48 -5.08
CA CYS A 491 11.29 13.69 -4.72
C CYS A 491 11.61 12.45 -3.88
N LEU A 492 12.80 11.89 -4.01
CA LEU A 492 13.24 10.74 -3.23
C LEU A 492 13.89 11.16 -1.88
N VAL A 493 14.61 12.27 -1.83
CA VAL A 493 15.35 12.74 -0.64
C VAL A 493 14.46 13.48 0.34
N LEU A 494 13.63 14.40 -0.14
CA LEU A 494 12.80 15.27 0.69
C LEU A 494 11.85 14.49 1.64
N PRO A 495 11.14 13.41 1.24
CA PRO A 495 10.31 12.62 2.15
C PRO A 495 11.07 12.14 3.38
N SER A 496 12.29 11.66 3.16
CA SER A 496 13.14 11.13 4.23
C SER A 496 13.65 12.22 5.15
N GLU A 497 14.03 13.38 4.58
CA GLU A 497 14.44 14.57 5.35
C GLU A 497 13.27 15.09 6.20
N ILE A 498 12.09 15.22 5.62
CA ILE A 498 10.88 15.67 6.32
C ILE A 498 10.56 14.72 7.49
N MET A 499 10.55 13.41 7.22
CA MET A 499 10.26 12.41 8.24
C MET A 499 11.28 12.47 9.40
N LEU A 500 12.56 12.61 9.09
CA LEU A 500 13.60 12.72 10.09
C LEU A 500 13.43 13.98 10.95
N LEU A 501 13.17 15.14 10.33
CA LEU A 501 12.93 16.40 11.01
C LEU A 501 11.71 16.32 11.93
N LEU A 502 10.60 15.72 11.47
CA LEU A 502 9.39 15.48 12.27
C LEU A 502 9.68 14.57 13.46
N ARG A 503 10.48 13.52 13.28
CA ARG A 503 10.87 12.60 14.36
C ARG A 503 11.70 13.27 15.44
N TYR A 504 12.61 14.17 15.07
CA TYR A 504 13.36 14.99 16.03
C TYR A 504 12.55 16.16 16.61
N GLY A 505 11.35 16.39 16.10
CA GLY A 505 10.49 17.48 16.53
C GLY A 505 10.86 18.87 15.96
N ASN A 506 11.66 18.93 14.89
CA ASN A 506 12.04 20.16 14.19
C ASN A 506 10.93 20.59 13.21
N ILE A 507 9.81 21.06 13.75
CA ILE A 507 8.57 21.24 13.00
C ILE A 507 8.67 22.32 11.91
N ASP A 508 9.30 23.46 12.19
CA ASP A 508 9.39 24.56 11.22
C ASP A 508 10.24 24.18 10.01
N GLU A 509 11.35 23.50 10.25
CA GLU A 509 12.23 23.05 9.18
C GLU A 509 11.56 21.94 8.36
N ALA A 510 10.85 21.03 9.02
CA ALA A 510 10.06 20.02 8.34
C ALA A 510 8.98 20.63 7.44
N ARG A 511 8.32 21.70 7.88
CA ARG A 511 7.31 22.42 7.06
C ARG A 511 7.94 23.10 5.85
N LEU A 512 9.10 23.73 6.03
CA LEU A 512 9.83 24.34 4.91
C LEU A 512 10.17 23.29 3.84
N ARG A 513 10.66 22.12 4.27
CA ARG A 513 10.95 21.00 3.35
C ARG A 513 9.69 20.42 2.72
N LEU A 514 8.59 20.40 3.44
CA LEU A 514 7.30 19.95 2.92
C LEU A 514 6.76 20.89 1.82
N GLU A 515 6.91 22.18 1.98
CA GLU A 515 6.54 23.15 0.95
C GLU A 515 7.38 22.94 -0.33
N GLU A 516 8.68 22.71 -0.18
CA GLU A 516 9.58 22.36 -1.27
C GLU A 516 9.16 21.05 -1.94
N PHE A 517 8.84 20.02 -1.16
CA PHE A 517 8.36 18.74 -1.66
C PHE A 517 7.05 18.86 -2.44
N ILE A 518 6.09 19.64 -1.95
CA ILE A 518 4.83 19.92 -2.64
C ILE A 518 5.07 20.62 -3.96
N GLU A 519 5.98 21.59 -4.01
CA GLU A 519 6.30 22.34 -5.22
C GLU A 519 6.95 21.45 -6.28
N VAL A 520 7.92 20.64 -5.89
CA VAL A 520 8.59 19.67 -6.77
C VAL A 520 7.59 18.64 -7.34
N ASN A 521 6.59 18.24 -6.54
CA ASN A 521 5.57 17.27 -6.95
C ASN A 521 4.41 17.84 -7.81
N ARG A 522 4.37 19.15 -8.09
CA ARG A 522 3.34 19.73 -8.97
C ARG A 522 3.54 19.36 -10.44
N GLY A 523 4.73 18.88 -10.81
CA GLY A 523 5.02 18.41 -12.16
C GLY A 523 4.24 17.14 -12.55
N GLU A 524 4.00 16.95 -13.86
CA GLU A 524 3.43 15.70 -14.37
C GLU A 524 4.38 14.53 -14.08
N GLY A 525 3.84 13.42 -13.57
CA GLY A 525 4.57 12.20 -13.24
C GLY A 525 4.82 11.93 -11.76
N PHE A 526 4.52 12.89 -10.84
CA PHE A 526 4.75 12.71 -9.41
C PHE A 526 3.47 12.48 -8.58
N ARG A 527 2.39 12.06 -9.20
CA ARG A 527 1.06 11.90 -8.56
C ARG A 527 1.04 10.91 -7.41
N GLU A 528 1.86 9.86 -7.47
CA GLU A 528 1.98 8.84 -6.41
C GLU A 528 2.50 9.40 -5.07
N ASN A 529 3.17 10.55 -5.09
CA ASN A 529 3.70 11.20 -3.89
C ASN A 529 2.68 12.11 -3.17
N GLN A 530 1.53 12.39 -3.75
CA GLN A 530 0.53 13.28 -3.14
C GLN A 530 0.02 12.78 -1.78
N PRO A 531 -0.29 11.49 -1.57
CA PRO A 531 -0.73 11.00 -0.27
C PRO A 531 0.33 11.24 0.83
N TRP A 532 1.62 11.09 0.50
CA TRP A 532 2.71 11.31 1.43
C TRP A 532 2.83 12.78 1.87
N SER A 533 2.63 13.73 0.97
CA SER A 533 2.62 15.16 1.33
C SER A 533 1.49 15.50 2.30
N LEU A 534 0.33 14.86 2.16
CA LEU A 534 -0.80 15.00 3.08
C LEU A 534 -0.47 14.42 4.46
N VAL A 535 0.15 13.25 4.52
CA VAL A 535 0.55 12.62 5.80
C VAL A 535 1.60 13.48 6.53
N TYR A 536 2.62 13.97 5.83
CA TYR A 536 3.63 14.84 6.46
C TYR A 536 3.03 16.13 6.99
N ARG A 537 2.04 16.69 6.27
CA ARG A 537 1.26 17.83 6.75
C ARG A 537 0.50 17.48 8.02
N ALA A 538 -0.22 16.36 8.03
CA ALA A 538 -0.99 15.92 9.20
C ALA A 538 -0.09 15.65 10.43
N LEU A 539 1.11 15.08 10.24
CA LEU A 539 2.09 14.90 11.31
C LEU A 539 2.56 16.25 11.88
N SER A 540 2.85 17.23 11.00
CA SER A 540 3.22 18.59 11.42
C SER A 540 2.07 19.30 12.14
N ASP A 541 0.83 19.17 11.63
CA ASP A 541 -0.36 19.80 12.23
C ASP A 541 -0.68 19.17 13.59
N SER A 542 -0.45 17.85 13.76
CA SER A 542 -0.57 17.16 15.05
C SER A 542 0.40 17.74 16.10
N ALA A 543 1.65 18.02 15.72
CA ALA A 543 2.62 18.67 16.60
C ALA A 543 2.24 20.10 16.97
N GLN A 544 1.52 20.81 16.08
CA GLN A 544 1.00 22.16 16.28
C GLN A 544 -0.36 22.20 17.00
N ALA A 545 -0.86 21.05 17.47
CA ALA A 545 -2.18 20.87 18.10
C ALA A 545 -3.38 21.28 17.20
N ARG A 546 -3.21 21.22 15.86
CA ARG A 546 -4.27 21.48 14.87
C ARG A 546 -4.99 20.20 14.50
N PHE A 547 -5.72 19.63 15.46
CA PHE A 547 -6.31 18.28 15.31
C PHE A 547 -7.51 18.22 14.38
N ASP A 548 -8.20 19.33 14.12
CA ASP A 548 -9.29 19.40 13.13
C ASP A 548 -8.73 19.24 11.70
N GLU A 549 -7.63 19.92 11.40
CA GLU A 549 -6.93 19.81 10.12
C GLU A 549 -6.38 18.40 9.90
N VAL A 550 -5.88 17.77 10.99
CA VAL A 550 -5.44 16.37 10.93
C VAL A 550 -6.61 15.46 10.57
N LEU A 551 -7.78 15.59 11.23
CA LEU A 551 -8.97 14.77 10.92
C LEU A 551 -9.46 14.97 9.50
N GLN A 552 -9.48 16.21 9.02
CA GLN A 552 -9.87 16.50 7.64
C GLN A 552 -8.93 15.80 6.66
N THR A 553 -7.63 15.91 6.88
CA THR A 553 -6.62 15.27 6.03
C THR A 553 -6.72 13.75 6.07
N VAL A 554 -6.86 13.17 7.27
CA VAL A 554 -7.04 11.72 7.46
C VAL A 554 -8.32 11.22 6.78
N SER A 555 -9.42 11.96 6.88
CA SER A 555 -10.69 11.61 6.20
C SER A 555 -10.55 11.58 4.69
N VAL A 556 -9.82 12.54 4.10
CA VAL A 556 -9.51 12.55 2.67
C VAL A 556 -8.68 11.33 2.27
N LEU A 557 -7.68 10.97 3.07
CA LEU A 557 -6.82 9.82 2.80
C LEU A 557 -7.59 8.51 2.91
N LEU A 558 -8.41 8.33 3.96
CA LEU A 558 -9.24 7.13 4.13
C LEU A 558 -10.32 6.98 3.07
N ALA A 559 -10.86 8.09 2.56
CA ALA A 559 -11.85 8.06 1.47
C ALA A 559 -11.21 7.66 0.12
N LYS A 560 -9.93 7.92 -0.07
CA LYS A 560 -9.19 7.61 -1.31
C LYS A 560 -8.64 6.19 -1.34
N GLU A 561 -8.37 5.60 -0.21
CA GLU A 561 -7.72 4.28 -0.14
C GLU A 561 -8.74 3.15 0.01
N GLY A 562 -8.82 2.34 -1.04
CA GLY A 562 -9.27 0.96 -0.93
C GLY A 562 -8.22 0.11 -0.19
N PRO A 563 -8.60 -1.06 0.38
CA PRO A 563 -7.69 -1.81 1.23
C PRO A 563 -6.48 -2.38 0.46
N LEU A 564 -5.28 -1.85 0.77
CA LEU A 564 -4.06 -2.62 0.93
C LEU A 564 -3.45 -3.33 -0.31
N ALA A 565 -3.55 -2.76 -1.49
CA ALA A 565 -3.01 -3.41 -2.69
C ALA A 565 -1.46 -3.39 -2.76
N SER A 566 -0.79 -2.33 -2.29
CA SER A 566 0.68 -2.24 -2.35
C SER A 566 1.34 -2.21 -0.95
N PRO A 567 2.63 -2.61 -0.82
CA PRO A 567 3.39 -2.44 0.41
C PRO A 567 3.41 -0.99 0.90
N GLN A 568 3.48 -0.03 -0.02
CA GLN A 568 3.49 1.41 0.27
C GLN A 568 2.11 1.88 0.78
N ALA A 569 1.02 1.44 0.14
CA ALA A 569 -0.34 1.72 0.59
C ALA A 569 -0.58 1.14 1.99
N ARG A 570 -0.04 -0.04 2.30
CA ARG A 570 -0.10 -0.63 3.66
C ARG A 570 0.62 0.24 4.70
N VAL A 571 1.82 0.72 4.38
CA VAL A 571 2.58 1.62 5.28
C VAL A 571 1.80 2.91 5.51
N LEU A 572 1.29 3.51 4.45
CA LEU A 572 0.49 4.73 4.52
C LEU A 572 -0.78 4.52 5.35
N PHE A 573 -1.50 3.42 5.15
CA PHE A 573 -2.68 3.04 5.89
C PHE A 573 -2.41 2.94 7.41
N HIS A 574 -1.34 2.26 7.82
CA HIS A 574 -0.96 2.17 9.23
C HIS A 574 -0.66 3.54 9.83
N LEU A 575 0.03 4.40 9.10
CA LEU A 575 0.38 5.75 9.57
C LEU A 575 -0.87 6.65 9.69
N VAL A 576 -1.80 6.55 8.74
CA VAL A 576 -3.09 7.26 8.76
C VAL A 576 -3.93 6.83 9.96
N HIS A 577 -4.02 5.53 10.22
CA HIS A 577 -4.73 5.00 11.39
C HIS A 577 -4.04 5.37 12.71
N ALA A 578 -2.70 5.42 12.75
CA ALA A 578 -1.96 5.90 13.91
C ALA A 578 -2.26 7.38 14.22
N LEU A 579 -2.35 8.23 13.18
CA LEU A 579 -2.74 9.63 13.30
C LEU A 579 -4.21 9.76 13.77
N LEU A 580 -5.12 9.01 13.18
CA LEU A 580 -6.53 8.97 13.58
C LEU A 580 -6.67 8.59 15.06
N GLY A 581 -6.02 7.50 15.46
CA GLY A 581 -5.99 7.04 16.84
C GLY A 581 -5.41 8.09 17.79
N HIS A 582 -4.34 8.77 17.38
CA HIS A 582 -3.75 9.85 18.16
C HIS A 582 -4.72 11.03 18.36
N VAL A 583 -5.43 11.47 17.32
CA VAL A 583 -6.39 12.58 17.45
C VAL A 583 -7.55 12.18 18.35
N HIS A 584 -8.13 11.00 18.18
CA HIS A 584 -9.16 10.51 19.11
C HIS A 584 -8.64 10.45 20.55
N TYR A 585 -7.42 9.96 20.74
CA TYR A 585 -6.82 9.87 22.07
C TYR A 585 -6.68 11.24 22.73
N VAL A 586 -6.09 12.22 22.05
CA VAL A 586 -5.88 13.56 22.65
C VAL A 586 -7.21 14.28 22.95
N ARG A 587 -8.29 13.94 22.24
CA ARG A 587 -9.64 14.44 22.47
C ARG A 587 -10.40 13.67 23.56
N GLY A 588 -9.79 12.66 24.18
CA GLY A 588 -10.40 11.84 25.21
C GLY A 588 -11.43 10.83 24.69
N GLU A 589 -11.45 10.57 23.38
CA GLU A 589 -12.31 9.60 22.70
C GLU A 589 -11.60 8.24 22.70
N LEU A 590 -11.45 7.63 23.89
CA LEU A 590 -10.53 6.51 24.10
C LEU A 590 -10.90 5.23 23.35
N GLU A 591 -12.19 4.89 23.22
CA GLU A 591 -12.61 3.68 22.49
C GLU A 591 -12.40 3.80 20.97
N PRO A 592 -12.78 4.91 20.29
CA PRO A 592 -12.38 5.17 18.92
C PRO A 592 -10.85 5.17 18.72
N ALA A 593 -10.10 5.71 19.67
CA ALA A 593 -8.64 5.68 19.63
C ALA A 593 -8.09 4.25 19.65
N ARG A 594 -8.60 3.39 20.56
CA ARG A 594 -8.22 1.98 20.67
C ARG A 594 -8.49 1.22 19.39
N GLN A 595 -9.66 1.42 18.79
CA GLN A 595 -10.04 0.80 17.51
C GLN A 595 -9.10 1.23 16.37
N ALA A 596 -8.80 2.52 16.24
CA ALA A 596 -7.88 3.01 15.25
C ALA A 596 -6.46 2.46 15.44
N PHE A 597 -5.95 2.43 16.69
CA PHE A 597 -4.63 1.87 16.99
C PHE A 597 -4.53 0.36 16.76
N ALA A 598 -5.64 -0.39 16.89
CA ALA A 598 -5.65 -1.82 16.62
C ALA A 598 -5.25 -2.16 15.15
N HIS A 599 -5.56 -1.28 14.21
CA HIS A 599 -5.11 -1.43 12.82
C HIS A 599 -3.59 -1.30 12.65
N CYS A 600 -2.90 -0.63 13.58
CA CYS A 600 -1.44 -0.47 13.56
C CYS A 600 -0.71 -1.64 14.22
N ALA A 601 -1.33 -2.28 15.24
CA ALA A 601 -0.68 -3.30 16.08
C ALA A 601 -0.57 -4.69 15.42
N ALA A 602 -1.32 -4.94 14.34
CA ALA A 602 -1.54 -6.29 13.83
C ALA A 602 -0.34 -6.94 13.10
N ARG A 603 0.71 -6.20 12.68
CA ARG A 603 1.88 -6.77 11.97
C ARG A 603 3.17 -5.96 12.16
N PRO A 604 4.16 -6.47 12.90
CA PRO A 604 5.44 -5.76 13.13
C PRO A 604 6.37 -5.66 11.91
N GLY A 605 6.16 -6.43 10.85
CA GLY A 605 7.15 -6.59 9.76
C GLY A 605 7.10 -5.53 8.67
N ASN A 606 5.99 -4.80 8.48
CA ASN A 606 5.78 -3.92 7.32
C ASN A 606 5.28 -2.51 7.68
N ALA A 607 5.21 -2.14 8.96
CA ALA A 607 4.83 -0.80 9.37
C ALA A 607 6.07 0.08 9.55
N MET A 608 6.00 1.34 9.17
CA MET A 608 7.00 2.31 9.61
C MET A 608 7.07 2.29 11.14
N ALA A 609 8.28 2.30 11.69
CA ALA A 609 8.52 2.31 13.15
C ALA A 609 7.62 3.31 13.89
N GLU A 610 7.31 4.43 13.25
CA GLU A 610 6.49 5.53 13.76
C GLU A 610 5.01 5.20 13.88
N ALA A 611 4.45 4.52 12.90
CA ALA A 611 3.06 4.06 12.95
C ALA A 611 2.90 3.00 14.05
N TRP A 612 3.88 2.12 14.16
CA TRP A 612 3.86 1.07 15.16
C TRP A 612 4.10 1.58 16.58
N GLU A 613 5.03 2.55 16.76
CA GLU A 613 5.27 3.22 18.04
C GLU A 613 4.02 3.93 18.55
N ARG A 614 3.40 4.77 17.71
CA ARG A 614 2.14 5.46 18.05
C ARG A 614 1.01 4.47 18.29
N GLY A 615 0.91 3.42 17.46
CA GLY A 615 -0.09 2.37 17.61
C GLY A 615 0.04 1.61 18.92
N LEU A 616 1.24 1.11 19.24
CA LEU A 616 1.49 0.30 20.43
C LEU A 616 1.33 1.11 21.72
N ILE A 617 2.06 2.23 21.82
CA ILE A 617 2.03 3.09 23.03
C ILE A 617 0.66 3.75 23.16
N GLY A 618 0.06 4.20 22.07
CA GLY A 618 -1.25 4.81 22.05
C GLY A 618 -2.36 3.84 22.47
N ALA A 619 -2.32 2.60 21.94
CA ALA A 619 -3.28 1.56 22.34
C ALA A 619 -3.16 1.21 23.81
N ALA A 620 -1.94 1.04 24.33
CA ALA A 620 -1.70 0.76 25.75
C ALA A 620 -2.20 1.90 26.64
N ARG A 621 -1.92 3.16 26.27
CA ARG A 621 -2.46 4.32 27.03
C ARG A 621 -3.97 4.39 26.96
N ALA A 622 -4.59 4.17 25.79
CA ALA A 622 -6.04 4.15 25.66
C ALA A 622 -6.68 3.06 26.52
N ALA A 623 -6.15 1.83 26.48
CA ALA A 623 -6.58 0.72 27.32
C ALA A 623 -6.42 1.05 28.82
N TYR A 624 -5.29 1.63 29.22
CA TYR A 624 -5.07 2.03 30.63
C TYR A 624 -6.14 3.02 31.13
N PHE A 625 -6.42 4.07 30.36
CA PHE A 625 -7.41 5.09 30.76
C PHE A 625 -8.86 4.62 30.60
N LEU A 626 -9.13 3.57 29.81
CA LEU A 626 -10.42 2.86 29.79
C LEU A 626 -10.62 1.95 31.00
N GLY A 627 -9.58 1.68 31.80
CA GLY A 627 -9.63 0.80 32.96
C GLY A 627 -9.07 -0.61 32.70
N ASP A 628 -8.68 -0.94 31.48
CA ASP A 628 -8.11 -2.23 31.08
C ASP A 628 -6.58 -2.25 31.29
N SER A 629 -6.17 -1.89 32.53
CA SER A 629 -4.74 -1.73 32.85
C SER A 629 -3.92 -3.01 32.68
N ALA A 630 -4.52 -4.18 32.90
CA ALA A 630 -3.86 -5.47 32.70
C ALA A 630 -3.50 -5.72 31.23
N GLU A 631 -4.40 -5.39 30.31
CA GLU A 631 -4.15 -5.47 28.86
C GLU A 631 -3.04 -4.50 28.44
N ALA A 632 -3.11 -3.25 28.92
CA ALA A 632 -2.11 -2.23 28.67
C ALA A 632 -0.70 -2.68 29.09
N MET A 633 -0.57 -3.21 30.31
CA MET A 633 0.71 -3.71 30.83
C MET A 633 1.21 -4.91 30.05
N ALA A 634 0.36 -5.91 29.80
CA ALA A 634 0.74 -7.12 29.07
C ALA A 634 1.23 -6.81 27.66
N SER A 635 0.61 -5.87 26.95
CA SER A 635 1.01 -5.48 25.62
C SER A 635 2.39 -4.82 25.59
N LEU A 636 2.67 -3.91 26.52
CA LEU A 636 3.96 -3.23 26.62
C LEU A 636 5.07 -4.18 27.13
N GLU A 637 4.77 -5.08 28.08
CA GLU A 637 5.70 -6.09 28.58
C GLU A 637 6.10 -7.09 27.50
N ALA A 638 5.12 -7.57 26.72
CA ALA A 638 5.40 -8.45 25.58
C ALA A 638 6.31 -7.77 24.55
N ALA A 639 6.08 -6.49 24.28
CA ALA A 639 6.93 -5.69 23.40
C ALA A 639 8.32 -5.43 23.99
N TRP A 640 8.43 -5.15 25.30
CA TRP A 640 9.71 -4.94 25.98
C TRP A 640 10.58 -6.18 26.00
N VAL A 641 10.01 -7.34 26.32
CA VAL A 641 10.73 -8.63 26.38
C VAL A 641 11.05 -9.16 24.98
N GLY A 642 10.21 -8.86 24.00
CA GLY A 642 10.42 -9.24 22.61
C GLY A 642 11.66 -8.57 22.01
N ARG A 643 12.54 -9.37 21.36
CA ARG A 643 13.76 -8.86 20.73
C ARG A 643 13.53 -8.12 19.41
N ALA A 644 12.29 -7.99 18.98
CA ALA A 644 11.92 -7.41 17.69
C ALA A 644 11.93 -5.87 17.66
N LEU A 645 12.09 -5.20 18.83
CA LEU A 645 12.07 -3.74 18.91
C LEU A 645 13.43 -3.13 18.62
N GLU A 646 13.44 -2.14 17.73
CA GLU A 646 14.56 -1.24 17.54
C GLU A 646 14.83 -0.40 18.80
N TYR A 647 16.08 -0.01 19.01
CA TYR A 647 16.57 0.56 20.28
C TYR A 647 15.80 1.80 20.77
N PRO A 648 15.47 2.84 19.94
CA PRO A 648 14.72 4.01 20.41
C PRO A 648 13.30 3.66 20.86
N LEU A 649 12.60 2.83 20.10
CA LEU A 649 11.25 2.41 20.41
C LEU A 649 11.21 1.56 21.69
N ARG A 650 12.19 0.71 21.88
CA ARG A 650 12.32 -0.11 23.09
C ARG A 650 12.43 0.76 24.33
N ARG A 651 13.19 1.86 24.29
CA ARG A 651 13.29 2.83 25.42
C ARG A 651 11.97 3.55 25.67
N ALA A 652 11.28 4.00 24.61
CA ALA A 652 9.99 4.66 24.74
C ALA A 652 8.92 3.73 25.34
N VAL A 653 8.89 2.45 24.94
CA VAL A 653 7.99 1.42 25.50
C VAL A 653 8.31 1.19 26.98
N ALA A 654 9.58 1.00 27.33
CA ALA A 654 9.99 0.78 28.72
C ALA A 654 9.68 1.98 29.60
N ALA A 655 9.96 3.21 29.13
CA ALA A 655 9.64 4.43 29.85
C ALA A 655 8.10 4.56 30.06
N THR A 656 7.30 4.26 29.03
CA THR A 656 5.83 4.26 29.17
C THR A 656 5.37 3.20 30.18
N LEU A 657 5.97 2.02 30.17
CA LEU A 657 5.66 0.97 31.15
C LEU A 657 6.01 1.40 32.58
N VAL A 658 7.15 2.08 32.80
CA VAL A 658 7.52 2.70 34.10
C VAL A 658 6.43 3.68 34.53
N GLU A 659 6.06 4.62 33.65
CA GLU A 659 5.02 5.61 33.97
C GLU A 659 3.72 4.96 34.37
N LEU A 660 3.20 4.02 33.59
CA LEU A 660 1.90 3.40 33.84
C LEU A 660 1.90 2.54 35.12
N ARG A 661 2.99 1.83 35.46
CA ARG A 661 3.16 1.10 36.71
C ARG A 661 3.13 2.04 37.91
N LEU A 662 3.85 3.15 37.86
CA LEU A 662 3.89 4.16 38.92
C LEU A 662 2.51 4.79 39.13
N ARG A 663 1.79 5.11 38.07
CA ARG A 663 0.41 5.63 38.14
C ARG A 663 -0.58 4.60 38.73
N GLN A 664 -0.32 3.32 38.55
CA GLN A 664 -1.13 2.23 39.10
C GLN A 664 -0.83 1.96 40.56
N GLY A 665 0.18 2.61 41.11
CA GLY A 665 0.66 2.39 42.49
C GLY A 665 1.60 1.20 42.64
N GLU A 666 2.07 0.62 41.54
CA GLU A 666 3.08 -0.47 41.56
C GLU A 666 4.49 0.13 41.67
N VAL A 667 4.73 0.88 42.76
CA VAL A 667 5.94 1.69 42.93
C VAL A 667 7.22 0.86 42.87
N GLU A 668 7.27 -0.31 43.56
CA GLU A 668 8.46 -1.17 43.58
C GLU A 668 8.81 -1.70 42.17
N SER A 669 7.80 -2.15 41.42
CA SER A 669 7.97 -2.67 40.04
C SER A 669 8.37 -1.54 39.07
N GLY A 670 7.77 -0.36 39.23
CA GLY A 670 8.12 0.83 38.45
C GLY A 670 9.55 1.29 38.71
N LEU A 671 9.98 1.35 39.99
CA LEU A 671 11.34 1.69 40.38
C LEU A 671 12.38 0.69 39.84
N ALA A 672 12.09 -0.62 39.94
CA ALA A 672 12.99 -1.66 39.44
C ALA A 672 13.24 -1.50 37.92
N LEU A 673 12.18 -1.29 37.15
CA LEU A 673 12.32 -1.09 35.69
C LEU A 673 13.00 0.26 35.38
N ALA A 674 12.71 1.32 36.13
CA ALA A 674 13.38 2.61 35.97
C ALA A 674 14.90 2.51 36.17
N MET A 675 15.32 1.70 37.17
CA MET A 675 16.74 1.38 37.43
C MET A 675 17.33 0.52 36.31
N GLU A 676 16.60 -0.50 35.82
CA GLU A 676 17.04 -1.36 34.73
C GLU A 676 17.36 -0.57 33.46
N ILE A 677 16.50 0.38 33.08
CA ILE A 677 16.70 1.23 31.89
C ILE A 677 17.57 2.46 32.16
N ASN A 678 18.03 2.63 33.39
CA ASN A 678 18.82 3.82 33.84
C ASN A 678 18.13 5.15 33.51
N LEU A 679 16.83 5.25 33.84
CA LEU A 679 15.96 6.36 33.45
C LEU A 679 16.53 7.75 33.87
N GLY A 680 17.17 7.85 35.06
CA GLY A 680 17.78 9.07 35.54
C GLY A 680 18.93 9.56 34.64
N ALA A 681 19.80 8.65 34.22
CA ALA A 681 20.89 8.98 33.29
C ALA A 681 20.35 9.33 31.89
N LEU A 682 19.33 8.61 31.41
CA LEU A 682 18.67 8.95 30.13
C LEU A 682 18.07 10.37 30.16
N TRP A 683 17.42 10.75 31.26
CA TRP A 683 16.89 12.11 31.41
C TRP A 683 18.00 13.16 31.48
N GLN A 684 19.12 12.86 32.17
CA GLN A 684 20.27 13.75 32.20
C GLN A 684 20.87 13.95 30.80
N GLU A 685 21.04 12.88 30.03
CA GLU A 685 21.50 12.97 28.64
C GLU A 685 20.59 13.85 27.78
N VAL A 686 19.26 13.78 27.97
CA VAL A 686 18.30 14.67 27.30
C VAL A 686 18.56 16.15 27.66
N ARG A 687 18.78 16.42 28.93
CA ARG A 687 19.08 17.79 29.43
C ARG A 687 20.42 18.33 28.91
N ASP A 688 21.40 17.45 28.74
CA ASP A 688 22.72 17.76 28.21
C ASP A 688 22.74 17.91 26.68
N GLY A 689 21.57 17.82 26.03
CA GLY A 689 21.40 18.11 24.61
C GLY A 689 21.55 16.90 23.69
N ARG A 690 21.53 15.67 24.24
CA ARG A 690 21.51 14.47 23.40
C ARG A 690 20.26 14.48 22.52
N PRO A 691 20.40 14.36 21.20
CA PRO A 691 19.27 14.34 20.30
C PRO A 691 18.51 13.00 20.39
N LEU A 692 17.28 13.06 20.89
CA LEU A 692 16.35 11.93 20.88
C LEU A 692 15.18 12.21 19.94
N PHE A 693 14.53 11.14 19.49
CA PHE A 693 13.26 11.28 18.81
C PHE A 693 12.21 11.88 19.74
N TRP A 694 11.31 12.66 19.19
CA TRP A 694 10.33 13.39 19.98
C TRP A 694 9.46 12.49 20.86
N ALA A 695 8.98 11.38 20.34
CA ALA A 695 8.15 10.42 21.07
C ALA A 695 8.92 9.75 22.21
N GLU A 696 10.19 9.40 21.99
CA GLU A 696 11.10 8.87 23.01
C GLU A 696 11.35 9.89 24.12
N LEU A 697 11.62 11.14 23.73
CA LEU A 697 11.81 12.24 24.69
C LEU A 697 10.56 12.40 25.57
N VAL A 698 9.38 12.44 24.97
CA VAL A 698 8.11 12.57 25.70
C VAL A 698 7.92 11.42 26.69
N ALA A 699 8.17 10.18 26.27
CA ALA A 699 8.03 9.01 27.15
C ALA A 699 9.00 9.06 28.32
N ILE A 700 10.28 9.41 28.08
CA ILE A 700 11.31 9.54 29.13
C ILE A 700 10.95 10.68 30.10
N ALA A 701 10.56 11.84 29.60
CA ALA A 701 10.19 12.99 30.42
C ALA A 701 9.00 12.68 31.35
N GLN A 702 7.95 12.04 30.80
CA GLN A 702 6.77 11.63 31.57
C GLN A 702 7.10 10.56 32.62
N ALA A 703 7.87 9.54 32.24
CA ALA A 703 8.29 8.49 33.17
C ALA A 703 9.14 9.06 34.32
N HIS A 704 10.08 9.94 34.01
CA HIS A 704 10.93 10.58 35.03
C HIS A 704 10.11 11.51 35.96
N TYR A 705 9.17 12.25 35.39
CA TYR A 705 8.24 13.09 36.16
C TYR A 705 7.43 12.23 37.15
N TRP A 706 6.80 11.15 36.67
CA TRP A 706 6.00 10.31 37.54
C TRP A 706 6.82 9.48 38.52
N LEU A 707 8.09 9.20 38.21
CA LEU A 707 9.04 8.57 39.14
C LEU A 707 9.26 9.49 40.35
N GLN A 708 9.53 10.78 40.11
CA GLN A 708 9.73 11.75 41.19
C GLN A 708 8.45 12.01 41.98
N ALA A 709 7.31 12.13 41.28
CA ALA A 709 6.01 12.29 41.93
C ALA A 709 5.65 11.10 42.83
N ALA A 710 5.91 9.87 42.37
CA ALA A 710 5.68 8.66 43.18
C ALA A 710 6.59 8.56 44.42
N GLN A 711 7.75 9.19 44.38
CA GLN A 711 8.67 9.32 45.53
C GLN A 711 8.34 10.50 46.49
N GLY A 712 7.30 11.28 46.17
CA GLY A 712 6.94 12.49 46.92
C GLY A 712 7.83 13.70 46.63
N GLN A 713 8.68 13.63 45.62
CA GLN A 713 9.65 14.68 45.23
C GLN A 713 9.05 15.67 44.25
N MET A 714 7.97 16.38 44.65
CA MET A 714 7.21 17.24 43.74
C MET A 714 8.00 18.45 43.24
N ALA A 715 8.96 18.96 44.04
CA ALA A 715 9.86 20.04 43.56
C ALA A 715 10.74 19.57 42.39
N GLU A 716 11.28 18.37 42.44
CA GLU A 716 12.08 17.79 41.35
C GLU A 716 11.19 17.43 40.16
N ALA A 717 9.96 16.98 40.39
CA ALA A 717 8.97 16.74 39.34
C ALA A 717 8.65 18.07 38.58
N LEU A 718 8.53 19.19 39.33
CA LEU A 718 8.34 20.52 38.77
C LEU A 718 9.50 20.89 37.81
N LEU A 719 10.75 20.71 38.27
CA LEU A 719 11.94 20.97 37.44
C LEU A 719 11.97 20.11 36.17
N THR A 720 11.49 18.86 36.26
CA THR A 720 11.35 17.97 35.09
C THR A 720 10.31 18.49 34.10
N ALA A 721 9.14 18.93 34.58
CA ALA A 721 8.09 19.50 33.74
C ALA A 721 8.56 20.82 33.07
N GLU A 722 9.28 21.68 33.78
CA GLU A 722 9.85 22.93 33.24
C GLU A 722 10.94 22.67 32.18
N ALA A 723 11.79 21.67 32.41
CA ALA A 723 12.78 21.27 31.41
C ALA A 723 12.10 20.69 30.15
N PHE A 724 11.07 19.87 30.30
CA PHE A 724 10.28 19.35 29.18
C PHE A 724 9.56 20.49 28.44
N GLU A 725 8.97 21.45 29.15
CA GLU A 725 8.34 22.62 28.54
C GLU A 725 9.35 23.42 27.69
N ARG A 726 10.53 23.72 28.23
CA ARG A 726 11.61 24.42 27.51
C ARG A 726 11.98 23.68 26.21
N LEU A 727 12.23 22.38 26.29
CA LEU A 727 12.57 21.57 25.11
C LEU A 727 11.45 21.54 24.06
N ALA A 728 10.19 21.53 24.50
CA ALA A 728 9.03 21.59 23.61
C ALA A 728 8.90 22.96 22.93
N ARG A 729 9.19 24.07 23.64
CA ARG A 729 9.19 25.43 23.10
C ARG A 729 10.34 25.66 22.11
N GLU A 730 11.54 25.17 22.42
CA GLU A 730 12.71 25.24 21.53
C GLU A 730 12.41 24.55 20.19
N ARG A 731 11.67 23.46 20.21
CA ARG A 731 11.24 22.72 19.01
C ARG A 731 9.92 23.21 18.41
N ARG A 732 9.34 24.26 18.98
CA ARG A 732 8.04 24.83 18.57
C ARG A 732 6.92 23.80 18.49
N ASN A 733 6.94 22.77 19.33
CA ASN A 733 5.94 21.71 19.42
C ASN A 733 4.84 22.10 20.40
N ARG A 734 3.77 22.74 19.90
CA ARG A 734 2.66 23.27 20.74
C ARG A 734 1.94 22.16 21.52
N SER A 735 1.73 20.98 20.92
CA SER A 735 1.13 19.84 21.59
C SER A 735 1.99 19.38 22.80
N GLY A 736 3.31 19.36 22.62
CA GLY A 736 4.27 19.05 23.70
C GLY A 736 4.29 20.12 24.80
N VAL A 737 4.25 21.40 24.44
CA VAL A 737 4.17 22.51 25.42
C VAL A 737 2.92 22.38 26.29
N GLY A 738 1.75 22.17 25.67
CA GLY A 738 0.50 22.00 26.42
C GLY A 738 0.53 20.82 27.38
N ARG A 739 1.14 19.70 26.98
CA ARG A 739 1.33 18.54 27.86
C ARG A 739 2.28 18.83 29.02
N ALA A 740 3.40 19.51 28.76
CA ALA A 740 4.35 19.89 29.82
C ALA A 740 3.73 20.86 30.83
N LEU A 741 2.94 21.83 30.36
CA LEU A 741 2.21 22.77 31.20
C LEU A 741 1.19 22.06 32.11
N ALA A 742 0.47 21.04 31.60
CA ALA A 742 -0.44 20.26 32.42
C ALA A 742 0.29 19.51 33.55
N LEU A 743 1.45 18.92 33.27
CA LEU A 743 2.31 18.30 34.30
C LEU A 743 2.86 19.33 35.30
N ARG A 744 3.26 20.50 34.79
CA ARG A 744 3.73 21.60 35.64
C ARG A 744 2.65 22.08 36.60
N ALA A 745 1.44 22.25 36.10
CA ALA A 745 0.28 22.60 36.95
C ALA A 745 0.01 21.54 38.02
N HIS A 746 0.08 20.23 37.64
CA HIS A 746 -0.03 19.16 38.62
C HIS A 746 1.03 19.23 39.71
N ALA A 747 2.30 19.44 39.37
CA ALA A 747 3.38 19.53 40.35
C ALA A 747 3.17 20.69 41.32
N LEU A 748 2.73 21.87 40.84
CA LEU A 748 2.41 23.04 41.66
C LEU A 748 1.25 22.75 42.63
N LEU A 749 0.20 22.09 42.13
CA LEU A 749 -1.01 21.79 42.92
C LEU A 749 -0.79 20.67 43.94
N ALA A 750 -0.25 19.53 43.49
CA ALA A 750 -0.05 18.35 44.30
C ALA A 750 1.07 18.52 45.37
N GLY A 751 2.09 19.36 45.02
CA GLY A 751 3.19 19.68 45.94
C GLY A 751 2.95 20.90 46.81
N GLU A 752 1.84 21.62 46.67
CA GLU A 752 1.57 22.91 47.32
C GLU A 752 2.76 23.89 47.15
N LEU A 753 3.38 23.85 45.95
CA LEU A 753 4.58 24.62 45.62
C LEU A 753 4.25 26.08 45.26
N PRO A 754 5.17 27.04 45.52
CA PRO A 754 4.94 28.42 45.13
C PRO A 754 4.84 28.54 43.59
N GLY A 755 3.78 29.20 43.13
CA GLY A 755 3.55 29.40 41.67
C GLY A 755 2.13 29.85 41.37
N GLN A 756 1.81 29.95 40.10
CA GLN A 756 0.48 30.35 39.62
C GLN A 756 -0.14 29.26 38.72
N PRO A 757 -0.70 28.19 39.33
CA PRO A 757 -1.23 27.07 38.58
C PRO A 757 -2.37 27.48 37.61
N THR A 758 -3.17 28.50 37.98
CA THR A 758 -4.23 29.04 37.11
C THR A 758 -3.65 29.57 35.81
N ALA A 759 -2.61 30.40 35.85
CA ALA A 759 -1.98 31.00 34.67
C ALA A 759 -1.32 29.92 33.77
N VAL A 760 -0.71 28.92 34.39
CA VAL A 760 -0.14 27.75 33.67
C VAL A 760 -1.23 26.96 32.94
N LEU A 761 -2.36 26.75 33.59
CA LEU A 761 -3.50 26.04 32.97
C LEU A 761 -4.19 26.88 31.90
N ASP A 762 -4.31 28.20 32.08
CA ASP A 762 -4.86 29.11 31.06
C ASP A 762 -4.04 29.03 29.77
N GLU A 763 -2.73 29.06 29.87
CA GLU A 763 -1.83 28.91 28.71
C GLU A 763 -1.98 27.53 28.06
N ALA A 764 -2.04 26.47 28.86
CA ALA A 764 -2.24 25.11 28.35
C ALA A 764 -3.59 24.96 27.62
N LEU A 765 -4.66 25.53 28.18
CA LEU A 765 -6.00 25.54 27.59
C LEU A 765 -6.05 26.35 26.30
N GLU A 766 -5.34 27.46 26.20
CA GLU A 766 -5.24 28.26 24.96
C GLU A 766 -4.51 27.47 23.86
N LEU A 767 -3.40 26.82 24.20
CA LEU A 767 -2.60 26.05 23.23
C LEU A 767 -3.32 24.82 22.70
N LEU A 768 -4.05 24.10 23.55
CA LEU A 768 -4.69 22.82 23.24
C LEU A 768 -6.17 22.97 22.85
N GLY A 769 -6.79 24.08 23.21
CA GLY A 769 -8.25 24.29 23.11
C GLY A 769 -8.76 24.37 21.67
N GLN A 770 -8.01 24.97 20.77
CA GLN A 770 -8.39 25.08 19.35
C GLN A 770 -8.62 23.72 18.69
N GLY A 771 -7.86 22.69 19.10
CA GLY A 771 -8.02 21.33 18.58
C GLY A 771 -8.87 20.41 19.45
N GLY A 772 -9.47 20.90 20.55
CA GLY A 772 -10.30 20.11 21.47
C GLY A 772 -9.51 19.06 22.26
N ALA A 773 -8.22 19.23 22.48
CA ALA A 773 -7.37 18.28 23.19
C ALA A 773 -7.55 18.38 24.70
N VAL A 774 -8.05 17.34 25.32
CA VAL A 774 -8.38 17.27 26.75
C VAL A 774 -7.55 16.24 27.51
N GLN A 775 -7.00 15.26 26.83
CA GLN A 775 -6.38 14.10 27.45
C GLN A 775 -5.19 14.47 28.34
N SER A 776 -4.39 15.49 27.96
CA SER A 776 -3.25 15.95 28.77
C SER A 776 -3.67 16.43 30.16
N PHE A 777 -4.85 17.05 30.29
CA PHE A 777 -5.37 17.47 31.59
C PHE A 777 -5.88 16.29 32.41
N ILE A 778 -6.50 15.29 31.75
CA ILE A 778 -6.93 14.04 32.38
C ILE A 778 -5.71 13.25 32.86
N GLU A 779 -4.67 13.16 32.07
CA GLU A 779 -3.40 12.53 32.43
C GLU A 779 -2.69 13.23 33.58
N ALA A 780 -2.83 14.54 33.72
CA ALA A 780 -2.23 15.28 34.81
C ALA A 780 -2.84 14.96 36.20
N GLY A 781 -4.08 14.47 36.26
CA GLY A 781 -4.64 13.91 37.49
C GLY A 781 -5.75 14.72 38.16
N ALA A 782 -6.19 14.22 39.32
CA ALA A 782 -7.35 14.74 40.08
C ALA A 782 -7.18 16.19 40.55
N GLU A 783 -5.96 16.58 40.91
CA GLU A 783 -5.61 17.92 41.40
C GLU A 783 -5.86 18.98 40.34
N VAL A 784 -5.44 18.69 39.10
CA VAL A 784 -5.68 19.56 37.94
C VAL A 784 -7.16 19.66 37.62
N ILE A 785 -7.90 18.55 37.63
CA ILE A 785 -9.35 18.55 37.36
C ILE A 785 -10.11 19.30 38.43
N THR A 786 -9.71 19.16 39.71
CA THR A 786 -10.30 19.90 40.81
C THR A 786 -10.08 21.42 40.66
N HIS A 787 -8.88 21.81 40.28
CA HIS A 787 -8.58 23.22 40.00
C HIS A 787 -9.33 23.74 38.78
N LEU A 788 -9.45 22.96 37.70
CA LEU A 788 -10.29 23.29 36.56
C LEU A 788 -11.77 23.52 36.92
N ARG A 789 -12.32 22.74 37.91
CA ARG A 789 -13.68 22.97 38.45
C ARG A 789 -13.78 24.31 39.18
N GLU A 790 -12.75 24.72 39.87
CA GLU A 790 -12.71 26.04 40.52
C GLU A 790 -12.62 27.16 39.49
N MET A 791 -11.81 27.00 38.44
CA MET A 791 -11.74 27.94 37.32
C MET A 791 -13.06 28.06 36.55
N SER A 792 -13.80 26.94 36.36
CA SER A 792 -15.10 26.94 35.67
C SER A 792 -16.21 27.74 36.44
N ARG A 793 -16.08 27.90 37.76
CA ARG A 793 -17.02 28.72 38.55
C ARG A 793 -16.87 30.21 38.34
N ARG A 794 -15.73 30.65 37.72
CA ARG A 794 -15.52 32.04 37.35
C ARG A 794 -16.34 32.34 36.08
N GLN A 795 -17.26 33.30 36.17
CA GLN A 795 -18.09 33.66 35.00
C GLN A 795 -17.23 34.21 33.85
N GLY A 796 -17.47 33.72 32.62
CA GLY A 796 -16.90 34.27 31.40
C GLY A 796 -15.50 33.72 31.03
N HIS A 797 -15.08 32.56 31.53
CA HIS A 797 -13.81 31.95 31.14
C HIS A 797 -13.81 31.61 29.63
N ALA A 798 -12.76 32.06 28.90
CA ALA A 798 -12.66 31.90 27.46
C ALA A 798 -12.71 30.43 27.00
N GLN A 799 -12.22 29.51 27.82
CA GLN A 799 -12.17 28.06 27.50
C GLN A 799 -13.18 27.24 28.32
N ALA A 800 -14.32 27.85 28.73
CA ALA A 800 -15.31 27.18 29.59
C ALA A 800 -15.83 25.85 29.02
N GLN A 801 -16.03 25.75 27.70
CA GLN A 801 -16.48 24.51 27.05
C GLN A 801 -15.42 23.39 27.16
N LEU A 802 -14.16 23.73 26.93
CA LEU A 802 -13.08 22.74 27.03
C LEU A 802 -12.90 22.26 28.47
N ILE A 803 -12.96 23.17 29.44
CA ILE A 803 -12.92 22.83 30.88
C ILE A 803 -14.09 21.89 31.24
N ALA A 804 -15.31 22.21 30.80
CA ALA A 804 -16.49 21.39 31.05
C ALA A 804 -16.29 19.96 30.46
N ARG A 805 -15.74 19.87 29.25
CA ARG A 805 -15.44 18.58 28.61
C ARG A 805 -14.35 17.79 29.37
N CYS A 806 -13.30 18.45 29.85
CA CYS A 806 -12.29 17.80 30.70
C CYS A 806 -12.92 17.18 31.95
N ILE A 807 -13.78 17.93 32.62
CA ILE A 807 -14.48 17.49 33.85
C ILE A 807 -15.42 16.33 33.53
N GLU A 808 -16.25 16.44 32.46
CA GLU A 808 -17.20 15.41 32.06
C GLU A 808 -16.49 14.08 31.74
N LEU A 809 -15.41 14.13 30.92
CA LEU A 809 -14.67 12.94 30.56
C LEU A 809 -13.94 12.32 31.74
N TRP A 810 -13.37 13.15 32.62
CA TRP A 810 -12.80 12.67 33.88
C TRP A 810 -13.85 11.93 34.72
N GLU A 811 -15.01 12.53 34.96
CA GLU A 811 -16.09 11.90 35.70
C GLU A 811 -16.57 10.60 35.07
N ARG A 812 -16.69 10.58 33.73
CA ARG A 812 -17.09 9.38 33.00
C ARG A 812 -16.09 8.24 33.17
N HIS A 813 -14.80 8.50 33.06
CA HIS A 813 -13.75 7.48 33.13
C HIS A 813 -13.46 7.02 34.56
N PHE A 814 -13.61 7.91 35.54
CA PHE A 814 -13.31 7.60 36.93
C PHE A 814 -14.57 7.42 37.80
N ARG A 815 -15.78 7.60 37.31
CA ARG A 815 -17.03 7.47 38.05
C ARG A 815 -17.20 6.07 38.66
N ALA A 816 -16.94 5.02 37.90
CA ALA A 816 -16.97 3.65 38.37
C ALA A 816 -15.96 3.42 39.51
N ARG A 817 -14.81 4.09 39.49
CA ARG A 817 -13.78 4.06 40.50
C ARG A 817 -14.24 4.81 41.79
N LEU A 818 -14.85 5.98 41.61
CA LEU A 818 -15.37 6.80 42.70
C LEU A 818 -16.56 6.11 43.39
N ASP A 819 -17.50 5.56 42.60
CA ASP A 819 -18.65 4.82 43.13
C ASP A 819 -18.21 3.53 43.82
N ALA A 820 -17.22 2.83 43.27
CA ALA A 820 -16.66 1.64 43.93
C ALA A 820 -15.87 1.99 45.21
N GLN A 821 -15.18 3.11 45.25
CA GLN A 821 -14.48 3.60 46.43
C GLN A 821 -15.46 4.12 47.50
N ALA A 822 -16.60 4.70 47.11
CA ALA A 822 -17.63 5.18 48.03
C ALA A 822 -18.29 4.05 48.86
N LEU A 823 -18.15 2.81 48.44
CA LEU A 823 -18.57 1.63 49.21
C LEU A 823 -17.70 1.37 50.46
N PHE A 824 -16.51 1.99 50.54
CA PHE A 824 -15.55 1.75 51.61
C PHE A 824 -15.34 3.01 52.45
N THR A 825 -15.13 2.81 53.74
CA THR A 825 -14.69 3.90 54.60
C THR A 825 -13.22 4.26 54.28
N ARG A 826 -12.81 5.49 54.63
CA ARG A 826 -11.43 5.95 54.40
C ARG A 826 -10.39 4.99 55.01
N ARG A 827 -10.66 4.45 56.21
CA ARG A 827 -9.77 3.49 56.90
C ARG A 827 -9.72 2.11 56.22
N GLU A 828 -10.83 1.68 55.61
CA GLU A 828 -10.88 0.46 54.81
C GLU A 828 -10.07 0.61 53.51
N LEU A 829 -10.16 1.78 52.86
CA LEU A 829 -9.33 2.07 51.65
C LEU A 829 -7.85 2.17 52.03
N ASP A 830 -7.50 2.87 53.11
CA ASP A 830 -6.11 2.97 53.57
C ASP A 830 -5.50 1.58 53.86
N ALA A 831 -6.26 0.71 54.48
CA ALA A 831 -5.84 -0.67 54.77
C ALA A 831 -5.71 -1.51 53.47
N LEU A 832 -6.63 -1.35 52.53
CA LEU A 832 -6.60 -2.01 51.23
C LEU A 832 -5.42 -1.54 50.35
N MET A 833 -5.14 -0.23 50.35
CA MET A 833 -3.99 0.36 49.67
C MET A 833 -2.65 -0.12 50.24
N GLY A 834 -2.54 -0.15 51.57
CA GLY A 834 -1.37 -0.74 52.26
C GLY A 834 -1.17 -2.22 51.92
N LEU A 835 -2.27 -2.96 51.75
CA LEU A 835 -2.25 -4.37 51.36
C LEU A 835 -1.80 -4.53 49.89
N ALA A 836 -2.25 -3.63 49.01
CA ALA A 836 -1.86 -3.59 47.59
C ALA A 836 -0.37 -3.26 47.42
N GLY A 837 0.19 -2.39 48.21
CA GLY A 837 1.61 -2.07 48.29
C GLY A 837 2.51 -3.16 48.90
N GLY A 838 1.99 -4.38 49.07
CA GLY A 838 2.77 -5.50 49.59
C GLY A 838 3.00 -5.51 51.09
N ARG A 839 2.53 -4.49 51.81
CA ARG A 839 2.80 -4.29 53.23
C ARG A 839 2.14 -5.35 54.10
N THR A 840 2.79 -5.68 55.23
CA THR A 840 2.19 -6.56 56.22
C THR A 840 1.22 -5.80 57.10
N THR A 841 0.26 -6.49 57.74
CA THR A 841 -0.71 -5.87 58.66
C THR A 841 -0.06 -5.10 59.80
N LYS A 842 1.15 -5.52 60.26
CA LYS A 842 1.93 -4.80 61.26
C LYS A 842 2.48 -3.47 60.76
N VAL A 843 2.93 -3.43 59.50
CA VAL A 843 3.44 -2.21 58.89
C VAL A 843 2.31 -1.21 58.61
N ILE A 844 1.17 -1.71 58.08
CA ILE A 844 -0.04 -0.90 57.87
C ILE A 844 -0.54 -0.30 59.19
N ALA A 845 -0.55 -1.10 60.24
CA ALA A 845 -1.00 -0.67 61.59
C ALA A 845 -0.13 0.48 62.09
N ARG A 846 1.19 0.38 61.96
CA ARG A 846 2.14 1.44 62.36
C ARG A 846 1.95 2.72 61.53
N GLU A 847 1.75 2.61 60.23
CA GLU A 847 1.54 3.75 59.34
C GLU A 847 0.21 4.47 59.60
N LEU A 848 -0.85 3.71 59.92
CA LEU A 848 -2.17 4.27 60.19
C LEU A 848 -2.38 4.69 61.64
N GLY A 849 -1.41 4.43 62.53
CA GLY A 849 -1.50 4.75 63.99
C GLY A 849 -2.57 3.95 64.72
N ILE A 850 -2.85 2.70 64.29
CA ILE A 850 -3.87 1.82 64.88
C ILE A 850 -3.29 0.45 65.21
N SER A 851 -4.07 -0.36 65.93
CA SER A 851 -3.61 -1.70 66.30
C SER A 851 -3.62 -2.65 65.08
N PRO A 852 -2.73 -3.68 65.05
CA PRO A 852 -2.77 -4.70 63.96
C PRO A 852 -4.12 -5.44 63.93
N GLU A 853 -4.81 -5.58 65.01
CA GLU A 853 -6.11 -6.22 65.14
C GLU A 853 -7.21 -5.35 64.47
N THR A 854 -7.12 -4.04 64.65
CA THR A 854 -8.01 -3.07 63.96
C THR A 854 -7.79 -3.10 62.43
N VAL A 855 -6.54 -3.23 61.94
CA VAL A 855 -6.27 -3.42 60.50
C VAL A 855 -6.91 -4.71 60.00
N LYS A 856 -6.81 -5.81 60.74
CA LYS A 856 -7.48 -7.08 60.37
C LYS A 856 -8.98 -6.93 60.26
N GLN A 857 -9.61 -6.17 61.20
CA GLN A 857 -11.05 -5.89 61.16
C GLN A 857 -11.43 -5.08 59.91
N HIS A 858 -10.69 -4.03 59.58
CA HIS A 858 -10.89 -3.27 58.34
C HIS A 858 -10.75 -4.15 57.11
N LEU A 859 -9.71 -4.99 57.03
CA LEU A 859 -9.52 -5.92 55.90
C LEU A 859 -10.61 -6.98 55.82
N LYS A 860 -11.13 -7.46 56.98
CA LYS A 860 -12.27 -8.40 57.01
C LYS A 860 -13.53 -7.75 56.44
N SER A 861 -13.79 -6.48 56.80
CA SER A 861 -14.88 -5.70 56.22
C SER A 861 -14.70 -5.49 54.71
N VAL A 862 -13.48 -5.16 54.27
CA VAL A 862 -13.11 -5.04 52.85
C VAL A 862 -13.41 -6.35 52.13
N TYR A 863 -12.97 -7.50 52.64
CA TYR A 863 -13.21 -8.81 52.01
C TYR A 863 -14.70 -9.14 51.92
N ALA A 864 -15.46 -8.82 52.90
CA ALA A 864 -16.91 -9.00 52.90
C ALA A 864 -17.59 -8.14 51.83
N LYS A 865 -17.19 -6.85 51.71
CA LYS A 865 -17.71 -5.91 50.71
C LYS A 865 -17.33 -6.29 49.29
N LEU A 866 -16.17 -6.94 49.07
CA LEU A 866 -15.70 -7.45 47.79
C LEU A 866 -16.31 -8.82 47.43
N GLY A 867 -16.89 -9.54 48.39
CA GLY A 867 -17.42 -10.89 48.22
C GLY A 867 -16.33 -11.95 48.06
N VAL A 868 -15.18 -11.77 48.75
CA VAL A 868 -14.02 -12.66 48.67
C VAL A 868 -13.49 -13.02 50.06
N HIS A 869 -12.68 -14.07 50.14
CA HIS A 869 -12.20 -14.58 51.45
C HIS A 869 -10.67 -14.56 51.61
N ARG A 870 -9.93 -14.33 50.49
CA ARG A 870 -8.47 -14.40 50.50
C ARG A 870 -7.84 -13.10 50.00
N ARG A 871 -6.64 -12.80 50.53
CA ARG A 871 -5.85 -11.61 50.18
C ARG A 871 -5.68 -11.44 48.66
N ARG A 872 -5.27 -12.50 47.96
CA ARG A 872 -5.05 -12.46 46.50
C ARG A 872 -6.33 -12.18 45.72
N GLU A 873 -7.42 -12.79 46.15
CA GLU A 873 -8.74 -12.59 45.55
C GLU A 873 -9.25 -11.16 45.79
N ALA A 874 -9.01 -10.63 46.99
CA ALA A 874 -9.40 -9.26 47.34
C ALA A 874 -8.66 -8.22 46.49
N LEU A 875 -7.37 -8.38 46.33
CA LEU A 875 -6.56 -7.49 45.46
C LEU A 875 -6.97 -7.60 44.00
N ALA A 876 -7.20 -8.81 43.48
CA ALA A 876 -7.68 -9.04 42.16
C ALA A 876 -9.07 -8.43 41.91
N MET A 877 -10.00 -8.64 42.86
CA MET A 877 -11.37 -8.09 42.77
C MET A 877 -11.39 -6.57 42.92
N ALA A 878 -10.56 -6.00 43.79
CA ALA A 878 -10.43 -4.56 43.99
C ALA A 878 -9.85 -3.87 42.74
N ARG A 879 -8.86 -4.49 42.05
CA ARG A 879 -8.34 -4.05 40.76
C ARG A 879 -9.40 -4.17 39.65
N ARG A 880 -10.12 -5.32 39.60
CA ARG A 880 -11.19 -5.56 38.64
C ARG A 880 -12.35 -4.58 38.74
N ARG A 881 -12.65 -4.11 39.95
CA ARG A 881 -13.67 -3.09 40.25
C ARG A 881 -13.12 -1.66 40.27
N ALA A 882 -11.88 -1.46 39.82
CA ALA A 882 -11.18 -0.18 39.79
C ALA A 882 -11.17 0.58 41.17
N ILE A 883 -11.22 -0.14 42.28
CA ILE A 883 -11.11 0.41 43.62
C ILE A 883 -9.64 0.73 43.93
N LEU A 884 -8.77 -0.17 43.54
CA LEU A 884 -7.32 0.02 43.53
C LEU A 884 -6.86 0.46 42.17
N PRO A 885 -5.80 1.28 42.11
CA PRO A 885 -5.16 1.63 40.84
C PRO A 885 -4.63 0.41 40.14
#